data_c510625fda4a59bd178eb24bf64a4333
#
_entry.id   c510625fda4a59bd178eb24bf64a4333
#
_cell.length_a   1.000
_cell.length_b   1.000
_cell.length_c   1.000
_cell.angle_alpha   90.00
_cell.angle_beta   90.00
_cell.angle_gamma   90.00
#
_symmetry.space_group_name_H-M   'P 1'
#
loop_
_entity.id
_entity.type
_entity.pdbx_description
1 polymer ?
#
loop_
_entity_poly.entity_id
_entity_poly.type
_entity_poly.pdbx_seq_one_letter_code
_entity_poly.pdbx_strand_id
1 'polypeptide(L)'
;LHLLSRRQRQMCIRDSAKIDCSNMVNGILYIGTDRGVWVLVGNTFFPLQGADSLASNRIRGIIPHKGGGIIIVTAYDGLFYYNGRTIAPFITGAEDFMRENEVFCVAAQDDKIALGTIHKGLLLIDCATMDVKYFNENNGLRNNTVLSVAFDGQGNLWAGLDSGIDHVCLSSPFTNLYSYPYSYGTGYAAVVENGYLYLGTNRGLYYTSYPVKLNGSLPDIHPVPQSSGQVWNLCKIGDDLFCLHDRGIFQIKGTSIHRITDITGAWCCQEVMGRPDRMFVGVYNGIYLLEKKAGEWHMLCKIEGFVDSSRLFEQESARILWVHNSGIITRVELSEDLTRQISVKSYGVAEGFPVERDIYVAKIEGRVYFATSHGIYKYNIHKDMMEPCNDMNNLLNGTAPYTRLLEYHDRLISLSPYEICIANLGTYKRGANTSINSIPQSLLELVPTYAIVPLSDSLMVIPNEEGFALFTIPAVKHRQDLAHSVYIRNMYITYPKDSLIYTANFLGKKPSLAINYTSNSVRFDYSLSFLAFGGDDIRFQYRLNEGAWSDYTTVHTKEYSNLSEGDYTFEVKAIYPDGTTSLDELSFRILPPWYRSVPAYVFYFILMLLGVWYIYRWDDVRVKRKKEQAVVEKDKELHEMEKEFEAEKSRREKQIMQLEKEKLEYDLQHKSQEMANLMINFVRKNEMLTEIKSEIFKVASSLKGEGAREGKQLLLIINGKIDSNIQSDEVLKRIEDQFDLIHNNFMKRLHARHPDLSDNERMMCAYLKMNLSTKEIAPLLNISVRGVETIRYRLRKKFGLEREDSLTDYLSNKL
;
A
#
# COMPACT_ATOMS: atom_id res chain seq x y z
N LEU A 1 19.46 -28.84 -22.00
CA LEU A 1 18.09 -29.04 -22.55
C LEU A 1 18.00 -28.61 -24.04
N HIS A 2 18.59 -27.47 -24.44
CA HIS A 2 18.49 -26.95 -25.84
C HIS A 2 19.23 -27.81 -26.88
N LEU A 3 20.28 -28.54 -26.48
CA LEU A 3 21.04 -29.44 -27.39
C LEU A 3 20.40 -30.84 -27.54
N LEU A 4 19.68 -31.29 -26.51
CA LEU A 4 18.88 -32.52 -26.57
C LEU A 4 17.64 -32.34 -27.46
N SER A 5 17.05 -31.14 -27.52
CA SER A 5 15.81 -30.89 -28.28
C SER A 5 15.98 -31.04 -29.81
N ARG A 6 17.14 -30.76 -30.38
CA ARG A 6 17.38 -30.91 -31.85
C ARG A 6 17.54 -32.35 -32.28
N ARG A 7 18.18 -33.22 -31.50
CA ARG A 7 18.28 -34.68 -31.81
C ARG A 7 16.99 -35.41 -31.48
N GLN A 8 16.28 -35.00 -30.40
CA GLN A 8 14.97 -35.55 -30.07
C GLN A 8 13.89 -35.26 -31.13
N ARG A 9 13.90 -34.06 -31.75
CA ARG A 9 12.94 -33.76 -32.86
C ARG A 9 13.09 -34.72 -34.04
N GLN A 10 14.27 -35.25 -34.31
CA GLN A 10 14.47 -36.26 -35.38
C GLN A 10 14.04 -37.67 -34.96
N MET A 11 14.08 -38.03 -33.66
CA MET A 11 13.57 -39.31 -33.16
C MET A 11 12.05 -39.33 -32.98
N CYS A 12 11.46 -38.22 -32.52
CA CYS A 12 9.98 -38.14 -32.30
C CYS A 12 9.17 -38.15 -33.61
N ILE A 13 9.75 -37.96 -34.76
CA ILE A 13 9.03 -38.03 -36.04
C ILE A 13 8.71 -39.49 -36.44
N ARG A 14 9.36 -40.48 -35.86
CA ARG A 14 9.14 -41.91 -36.21
C ARG A 14 8.20 -42.68 -35.30
N ASP A 15 8.05 -42.27 -34.00
CA ASP A 15 7.11 -42.90 -33.07
C ASP A 15 6.40 -41.82 -32.26
N SER A 16 5.24 -41.45 -32.71
CA SER A 16 4.36 -40.35 -32.31
C SER A 16 3.94 -40.27 -30.80
N ALA A 17 4.84 -40.47 -29.83
CA ALA A 17 4.53 -40.24 -28.42
C ALA A 17 4.78 -38.77 -28.09
N LYS A 18 3.75 -38.09 -27.58
CA LYS A 18 3.83 -36.71 -27.11
C LYS A 18 4.44 -36.68 -25.72
N ILE A 19 5.54 -35.97 -25.54
CA ILE A 19 6.15 -35.78 -24.22
C ILE A 19 5.38 -34.64 -23.53
N ASP A 20 4.78 -34.93 -22.39
CA ASP A 20 4.05 -33.98 -21.56
C ASP A 20 4.88 -33.49 -20.35
N CYS A 21 5.73 -34.34 -19.78
CA CYS A 21 6.59 -33.94 -18.66
C CYS A 21 7.95 -34.66 -18.67
N SER A 22 8.91 -34.11 -17.94
CA SER A 22 10.19 -34.76 -17.68
C SER A 22 10.71 -34.35 -16.30
N ASN A 23 11.36 -35.27 -15.60
CA ASN A 23 12.01 -34.98 -14.33
C ASN A 23 13.28 -35.82 -14.15
N MET A 24 14.26 -35.25 -13.49
CA MET A 24 15.51 -35.93 -13.10
C MET A 24 15.37 -36.35 -11.64
N VAL A 25 15.30 -37.64 -11.38
CA VAL A 25 15.19 -38.18 -10.02
C VAL A 25 16.38 -39.11 -9.75
N ASN A 26 17.15 -38.80 -8.74
CA ASN A 26 18.35 -39.59 -8.35
C ASN A 26 19.36 -39.83 -9.52
N GLY A 27 19.51 -38.79 -10.38
CA GLY A 27 20.41 -38.87 -11.52
C GLY A 27 19.84 -39.60 -12.75
N ILE A 28 18.62 -40.10 -12.69
CA ILE A 28 17.92 -40.79 -13.77
C ILE A 28 16.90 -39.83 -14.38
N LEU A 29 16.93 -39.66 -15.70
CA LEU A 29 15.93 -38.85 -16.41
C LEU A 29 14.72 -39.71 -16.79
N TYR A 30 13.58 -39.34 -16.27
CA TYR A 30 12.27 -39.88 -16.62
C TYR A 30 11.52 -38.91 -17.52
N ILE A 31 10.79 -39.42 -18.49
CA ILE A 31 9.86 -38.67 -19.31
C ILE A 31 8.48 -39.29 -19.24
N GLY A 32 7.47 -38.44 -19.05
CA GLY A 32 6.05 -38.81 -19.12
C GLY A 32 5.48 -38.43 -20.48
N THR A 33 4.76 -39.36 -21.06
CA THR A 33 4.17 -39.22 -22.40
C THR A 33 2.69 -39.51 -22.37
N ASP A 34 2.02 -39.37 -23.51
CA ASP A 34 0.65 -39.86 -23.73
C ASP A 34 0.55 -41.40 -23.76
N ARG A 35 1.69 -42.09 -23.69
CA ARG A 35 1.84 -43.55 -23.72
C ARG A 35 2.70 -44.07 -22.58
N GLY A 36 2.49 -43.57 -21.36
CA GLY A 36 3.19 -44.01 -20.17
C GLY A 36 4.53 -43.31 -19.92
N VAL A 37 5.33 -43.93 -19.06
CA VAL A 37 6.61 -43.39 -18.56
C VAL A 37 7.76 -44.06 -19.27
N TRP A 38 8.76 -43.26 -19.60
CA TRP A 38 10.00 -43.70 -20.24
C TRP A 38 11.20 -43.24 -19.42
N VAL A 39 12.28 -43.99 -19.47
CA VAL A 39 13.52 -43.74 -18.75
C VAL A 39 14.71 -43.69 -19.72
N LEU A 40 15.60 -42.73 -19.48
CA LEU A 40 16.85 -42.62 -20.28
C LEU A 40 17.93 -43.55 -19.68
N VAL A 41 18.36 -44.53 -20.49
CA VAL A 41 19.49 -45.37 -20.16
C VAL A 41 20.56 -45.17 -21.23
N GLY A 42 21.71 -44.65 -20.84
CA GLY A 42 22.73 -44.20 -21.78
C GLY A 42 22.22 -43.09 -22.70
N ASN A 43 22.01 -43.36 -23.98
CA ASN A 43 21.53 -42.40 -24.98
C ASN A 43 20.17 -42.78 -25.58
N THR A 44 19.46 -43.75 -24.98
CA THR A 44 18.20 -44.28 -25.55
C THR A 44 17.12 -44.31 -24.47
N PHE A 45 15.90 -43.98 -24.87
CA PHE A 45 14.73 -44.05 -24.01
C PHE A 45 14.11 -45.46 -24.10
N PHE A 46 13.81 -46.02 -22.95
CA PHE A 46 13.09 -47.29 -22.80
C PHE A 46 11.81 -47.09 -21.99
N PRO A 47 10.74 -47.86 -22.26
CA PRO A 47 9.59 -47.85 -21.37
C PRO A 47 10.02 -48.24 -19.96
N LEU A 48 9.41 -47.63 -18.95
CA LEU A 48 9.73 -47.88 -17.56
C LEU A 48 9.32 -49.32 -17.19
N GLN A 49 10.29 -50.18 -16.90
CA GLN A 49 10.10 -51.57 -16.59
C GLN A 49 9.20 -51.73 -15.35
N GLY A 50 8.19 -52.57 -15.39
CA GLY A 50 7.23 -52.80 -14.30
C GLY A 50 6.12 -51.75 -14.21
N ALA A 51 6.03 -50.85 -15.21
CA ALA A 51 4.97 -49.84 -15.30
C ALA A 51 4.04 -50.09 -16.53
N ASP A 52 3.94 -51.31 -16.99
CA ASP A 52 3.18 -51.69 -18.19
C ASP A 52 1.69 -51.32 -18.08
N SER A 53 1.13 -51.28 -16.86
CA SER A 53 -0.24 -50.85 -16.60
C SER A 53 -0.49 -49.37 -16.96
N LEU A 54 0.54 -48.58 -17.06
CA LEU A 54 0.47 -47.14 -17.45
C LEU A 54 0.74 -46.90 -18.94
N ALA A 55 0.95 -47.94 -19.74
CA ALA A 55 1.31 -47.81 -21.16
C ALA A 55 0.25 -47.07 -22.02
N SER A 56 -0.99 -46.96 -21.54
CA SER A 56 -2.08 -46.21 -22.17
C SER A 56 -2.42 -44.90 -21.45
N ASN A 57 -1.76 -44.60 -20.32
CA ASN A 57 -2.06 -43.45 -19.52
C ASN A 57 -1.21 -42.26 -19.94
N ARG A 58 -1.85 -41.10 -20.03
CA ARG A 58 -1.16 -39.84 -20.21
C ARG A 58 -0.53 -39.39 -18.90
N ILE A 59 0.77 -39.18 -18.91
CA ILE A 59 1.53 -38.82 -17.71
C ILE A 59 1.74 -37.33 -17.61
N ARG A 60 1.30 -36.74 -16.53
CA ARG A 60 1.36 -35.30 -16.26
C ARG A 60 2.47 -34.88 -15.30
N GLY A 61 2.94 -35.81 -14.47
CA GLY A 61 4.00 -35.52 -13.53
C GLY A 61 4.77 -36.75 -13.08
N ILE A 62 6.02 -36.58 -12.73
CA ILE A 62 6.89 -37.61 -12.15
C ILE A 62 7.61 -36.93 -10.98
N ILE A 63 7.40 -37.41 -9.77
CA ILE A 63 7.81 -36.74 -8.55
C ILE A 63 8.66 -37.68 -7.71
N PRO A 64 9.78 -37.24 -7.11
CA PRO A 64 10.52 -38.06 -6.15
C PRO A 64 9.69 -38.28 -4.90
N HIS A 65 9.70 -39.50 -4.37
CA HIS A 65 9.05 -39.85 -3.09
C HIS A 65 10.08 -39.96 -1.97
N LYS A 66 9.83 -39.37 -0.80
CA LYS A 66 10.77 -39.40 0.36
C LYS A 66 11.13 -40.82 0.83
N GLY A 67 10.20 -41.76 0.73
CA GLY A 67 10.44 -43.17 1.03
C GLY A 67 11.26 -43.93 -0.03
N GLY A 68 11.80 -43.23 -1.02
CA GLY A 68 12.44 -43.78 -2.21
C GLY A 68 11.45 -44.05 -3.34
N GLY A 69 11.95 -44.24 -4.56
CA GLY A 69 11.11 -44.36 -5.76
C GLY A 69 10.50 -43.06 -6.25
N ILE A 70 9.48 -43.17 -7.07
CA ILE A 70 8.79 -42.02 -7.69
C ILE A 70 7.27 -42.16 -7.59
N ILE A 71 6.61 -41.02 -7.50
CA ILE A 71 5.15 -40.90 -7.70
C ILE A 71 4.92 -40.46 -9.15
N ILE A 72 4.08 -41.18 -9.85
CA ILE A 72 3.67 -40.90 -11.23
C ILE A 72 2.25 -40.37 -11.19
N VAL A 73 2.04 -39.18 -11.75
CA VAL A 73 0.75 -38.53 -11.85
C VAL A 73 0.20 -38.70 -13.25
N THR A 74 -0.97 -39.28 -13.37
CA THR A 74 -1.69 -39.46 -14.63
C THR A 74 -2.67 -38.32 -14.87
N ALA A 75 -3.15 -38.18 -16.09
CA ALA A 75 -4.15 -37.17 -16.42
C ALA A 75 -5.52 -37.43 -15.77
N TYR A 76 -5.94 -38.69 -15.67
CA TYR A 76 -7.29 -39.11 -15.21
C TYR A 76 -7.29 -40.22 -14.18
N ASP A 77 -6.30 -41.13 -14.18
CA ASP A 77 -6.35 -42.39 -13.44
C ASP A 77 -5.70 -42.32 -12.04
N GLY A 78 -5.47 -41.12 -11.53
CA GLY A 78 -4.89 -40.91 -10.20
C GLY A 78 -3.38 -40.92 -10.14
N LEU A 79 -2.86 -41.22 -8.96
CA LEU A 79 -1.43 -41.29 -8.66
C LEU A 79 -0.99 -42.75 -8.51
N PHE A 80 0.26 -42.97 -8.92
CA PHE A 80 0.88 -44.29 -8.80
C PHE A 80 2.24 -44.18 -8.17
N TYR A 81 2.53 -45.10 -7.25
CA TYR A 81 3.86 -45.23 -6.66
C TYR A 81 4.67 -46.31 -7.35
N TYR A 82 5.87 -45.96 -7.79
CA TYR A 82 6.83 -46.88 -8.36
C TYR A 82 8.05 -47.00 -7.43
N ASN A 83 8.33 -48.21 -6.94
CA ASN A 83 9.41 -48.48 -5.98
C ASN A 83 10.75 -48.85 -6.64
N GLY A 84 10.88 -48.70 -7.92
CA GLY A 84 12.05 -49.09 -8.71
C GLY A 84 11.89 -50.48 -9.38
N ARG A 85 10.82 -51.19 -9.13
CA ARG A 85 10.56 -52.53 -9.72
C ARG A 85 9.08 -52.73 -10.15
N THR A 86 8.18 -52.28 -9.30
CA THR A 86 6.74 -52.48 -9.50
C THR A 86 6.02 -51.17 -9.25
N ILE A 87 4.84 -51.05 -9.86
CA ILE A 87 3.94 -49.95 -9.67
C ILE A 87 2.69 -50.34 -8.90
N ALA A 88 2.21 -49.48 -8.05
CA ALA A 88 0.96 -49.63 -7.32
C ALA A 88 0.19 -48.30 -7.28
N PRO A 89 -1.16 -48.32 -7.22
CA PRO A 89 -1.93 -47.13 -6.96
C PRO A 89 -1.49 -46.42 -5.65
N PHE A 90 -1.32 -45.12 -5.69
CA PHE A 90 -1.06 -44.29 -4.52
C PHE A 90 -2.39 -43.64 -4.11
N ILE A 91 -3.08 -44.22 -3.13
CA ILE A 91 -4.43 -43.84 -2.75
C ILE A 91 -4.39 -42.61 -1.85
N THR A 92 -5.05 -41.54 -2.26
CA THR A 92 -5.07 -40.24 -1.58
C THR A 92 -6.45 -39.79 -1.14
N GLY A 93 -7.52 -40.44 -1.65
CA GLY A 93 -8.90 -39.98 -1.50
C GLY A 93 -9.37 -38.97 -2.55
N ALA A 94 -8.49 -38.62 -3.49
CA ALA A 94 -8.79 -37.70 -4.59
C ALA A 94 -9.05 -38.41 -5.93
N GLU A 95 -9.09 -39.73 -5.94
CA GLU A 95 -9.14 -40.53 -7.17
C GLU A 95 -10.37 -40.24 -8.02
N ASP A 96 -11.54 -40.10 -7.40
CA ASP A 96 -12.80 -39.81 -8.12
C ASP A 96 -12.76 -38.41 -8.72
N PHE A 97 -12.23 -37.43 -7.98
CA PHE A 97 -12.01 -36.07 -8.51
C PHE A 97 -11.10 -36.08 -9.73
N MET A 98 -9.97 -36.78 -9.66
CA MET A 98 -9.01 -36.87 -10.76
C MET A 98 -9.57 -37.64 -11.97
N ARG A 99 -10.43 -38.65 -11.76
CA ARG A 99 -11.08 -39.39 -12.86
C ARG A 99 -12.03 -38.53 -13.66
N GLU A 100 -12.70 -37.60 -12.99
CA GLU A 100 -13.64 -36.68 -13.63
C GLU A 100 -12.96 -35.43 -14.22
N ASN A 101 -11.76 -35.09 -13.77
CA ASN A 101 -11.11 -33.81 -14.09
C ASN A 101 -9.65 -34.02 -14.53
N GLU A 102 -9.36 -33.60 -15.75
CA GLU A 102 -8.02 -33.71 -16.29
C GLU A 102 -6.98 -32.94 -15.47
N VAL A 103 -6.01 -33.65 -14.91
CA VAL A 103 -4.81 -33.04 -14.35
C VAL A 103 -3.95 -32.52 -15.51
N PHE A 104 -3.60 -31.25 -15.46
CA PHE A 104 -2.83 -30.57 -16.52
C PHE A 104 -1.40 -30.27 -16.12
N CYS A 105 -1.18 -29.84 -14.88
CA CYS A 105 0.15 -29.49 -14.34
C CYS A 105 0.32 -30.00 -12.93
N VAL A 106 1.59 -30.18 -12.54
CA VAL A 106 1.99 -30.81 -11.27
C VAL A 106 3.18 -30.08 -10.69
N ALA A 107 3.16 -29.81 -9.38
CA ALA A 107 4.32 -29.42 -8.60
C ALA A 107 4.36 -30.21 -7.29
N ALA A 108 5.55 -30.41 -6.76
CA ALA A 108 5.74 -31.05 -5.48
C ALA A 108 6.83 -30.36 -4.67
N GLN A 109 6.61 -30.28 -3.37
CA GLN A 109 7.59 -29.80 -2.40
C GLN A 109 7.36 -30.54 -1.09
N ASP A 110 8.43 -31.10 -0.52
CA ASP A 110 8.39 -31.93 0.69
C ASP A 110 7.37 -33.07 0.57
N ASP A 111 6.36 -33.09 1.43
CA ASP A 111 5.29 -34.09 1.41
C ASP A 111 4.01 -33.60 0.71
N LYS A 112 4.07 -32.46 0.02
CA LYS A 112 2.91 -31.88 -0.63
C LYS A 112 2.99 -32.01 -2.14
N ILE A 113 1.87 -32.39 -2.74
CA ILE A 113 1.68 -32.48 -4.20
C ILE A 113 0.55 -31.54 -4.59
N ALA A 114 0.82 -30.61 -5.49
CA ALA A 114 -0.17 -29.71 -6.06
C ALA A 114 -0.49 -30.14 -7.49
N LEU A 115 -1.76 -30.29 -7.80
CA LEU A 115 -2.27 -30.70 -9.11
C LEU A 115 -3.20 -29.63 -9.66
N GLY A 116 -2.83 -29.00 -10.78
CA GLY A 116 -3.71 -28.09 -11.49
C GLY A 116 -4.58 -28.82 -12.49
N THR A 117 -5.88 -28.49 -12.56
CA THR A 117 -6.83 -29.05 -13.52
C THR A 117 -7.33 -28.01 -14.51
N ILE A 118 -7.95 -28.47 -15.60
CA ILE A 118 -8.49 -27.55 -16.62
C ILE A 118 -9.85 -26.95 -16.21
N HIS A 119 -10.65 -27.65 -15.40
CA HIS A 119 -12.04 -27.25 -15.16
C HIS A 119 -12.43 -27.07 -13.69
N LYS A 120 -11.65 -27.59 -12.75
CA LYS A 120 -12.02 -27.64 -11.33
C LYS A 120 -11.00 -27.03 -10.38
N GLY A 121 -10.06 -26.26 -10.92
CA GLY A 121 -9.08 -25.54 -10.14
C GLY A 121 -7.87 -26.38 -9.74
N LEU A 122 -7.41 -26.18 -8.53
CA LEU A 122 -6.20 -26.72 -7.95
C LEU A 122 -6.54 -27.73 -6.85
N LEU A 123 -5.83 -28.85 -6.83
CA LEU A 123 -5.86 -29.86 -5.78
C LEU A 123 -4.52 -29.87 -5.05
N LEU A 124 -4.52 -29.83 -3.74
CA LEU A 124 -3.35 -30.01 -2.89
C LEU A 124 -3.52 -31.26 -2.05
N ILE A 125 -2.56 -32.16 -2.16
CA ILE A 125 -2.48 -33.40 -1.39
C ILE A 125 -1.30 -33.29 -0.43
N ASP A 126 -1.54 -33.51 0.85
CA ASP A 126 -0.50 -33.68 1.86
C ASP A 126 -0.27 -35.19 2.05
N CYS A 127 0.86 -35.70 1.55
CA CYS A 127 1.18 -37.12 1.59
C CYS A 127 1.53 -37.62 3.00
N ALA A 128 1.78 -36.73 3.97
CA ALA A 128 2.05 -37.14 5.36
C ALA A 128 0.77 -37.41 6.15
N THR A 129 -0.25 -36.57 5.92
CA THR A 129 -1.55 -36.67 6.61
C THR A 129 -2.63 -37.34 5.75
N MET A 130 -2.41 -37.46 4.46
CA MET A 130 -3.40 -37.83 3.42
C MET A 130 -4.56 -36.82 3.34
N ASP A 131 -4.38 -35.59 3.81
CA ASP A 131 -5.36 -34.54 3.67
C ASP A 131 -5.37 -33.99 2.24
N VAL A 132 -6.59 -33.77 1.74
CA VAL A 132 -6.83 -33.23 0.41
C VAL A 132 -7.55 -31.90 0.52
N LYS A 133 -7.00 -30.87 -0.10
CA LYS A 133 -7.61 -29.53 -0.18
C LYS A 133 -7.87 -29.15 -1.62
N TYR A 134 -9.03 -28.55 -1.87
CA TYR A 134 -9.45 -28.09 -3.19
C TYR A 134 -9.51 -26.58 -3.22
N PHE A 135 -8.99 -25.96 -4.29
CA PHE A 135 -9.06 -24.54 -4.55
C PHE A 135 -9.69 -24.31 -5.92
N ASN A 136 -10.74 -23.52 -5.97
CA ASN A 136 -11.47 -23.21 -7.18
C ASN A 136 -12.09 -21.80 -7.09
N GLU A 137 -12.83 -21.37 -8.13
CA GLU A 137 -13.47 -20.04 -8.14
C GLU A 137 -14.44 -19.86 -6.96
N ASN A 138 -15.06 -20.93 -6.45
CA ASN A 138 -15.99 -20.81 -5.33
C ASN A 138 -15.29 -20.53 -3.99
N ASN A 139 -14.01 -20.82 -3.88
CA ASN A 139 -13.27 -20.65 -2.63
C ASN A 139 -11.97 -19.85 -2.77
N GLY A 140 -11.87 -19.01 -3.82
CA GLY A 140 -10.88 -17.96 -3.87
C GLY A 140 -10.00 -17.91 -5.11
N LEU A 141 -9.94 -18.94 -5.97
CA LEU A 141 -9.22 -18.80 -7.24
C LEU A 141 -9.99 -17.90 -8.20
N ARG A 142 -9.24 -17.14 -8.97
CA ARG A 142 -9.77 -16.27 -10.02
C ARG A 142 -10.35 -17.04 -11.19
N ASN A 143 -9.82 -18.22 -11.49
CA ASN A 143 -10.22 -19.06 -12.60
C ASN A 143 -9.95 -20.54 -12.31
N ASN A 144 -10.85 -21.43 -12.74
CA ASN A 144 -10.72 -22.86 -12.53
C ASN A 144 -9.73 -23.55 -13.46
N THR A 145 -9.28 -22.88 -14.53
CA THR A 145 -8.28 -23.42 -15.46
C THR A 145 -6.89 -23.11 -14.96
N VAL A 146 -6.19 -24.12 -14.46
CA VAL A 146 -4.85 -24.01 -13.91
C VAL A 146 -3.84 -24.58 -14.89
N LEU A 147 -3.05 -23.72 -15.50
CA LEU A 147 -2.08 -24.06 -16.57
C LEU A 147 -0.69 -24.40 -16.01
N SER A 148 -0.32 -23.84 -14.87
CA SER A 148 0.96 -24.11 -14.20
C SER A 148 0.82 -23.95 -12.68
N VAL A 149 1.61 -24.71 -11.95
CA VAL A 149 1.73 -24.60 -10.48
C VAL A 149 3.19 -24.66 -10.08
N ALA A 150 3.55 -23.92 -9.04
CA ALA A 150 4.87 -23.96 -8.42
C ALA A 150 4.77 -23.65 -6.94
N PHE A 151 5.59 -24.29 -6.12
CA PHE A 151 5.78 -23.91 -4.72
C PHE A 151 6.84 -22.82 -4.63
N ASP A 152 6.63 -21.88 -3.74
CA ASP A 152 7.65 -20.91 -3.37
C ASP A 152 8.57 -21.45 -2.25
N GLY A 153 9.60 -20.67 -1.91
CA GLY A 153 10.54 -21.02 -0.84
C GLY A 153 9.92 -21.13 0.56
N GLN A 154 8.68 -20.70 0.73
CA GLN A 154 7.92 -20.74 1.99
C GLN A 154 6.90 -21.88 2.02
N GLY A 155 6.79 -22.62 0.93
CA GLY A 155 5.82 -23.72 0.78
C GLY A 155 4.42 -23.25 0.43
N ASN A 156 4.22 -22.00 -0.02
CA ASN A 156 2.97 -21.53 -0.62
C ASN A 156 2.94 -21.85 -2.11
N LEU A 157 1.77 -21.76 -2.73
CA LEU A 157 1.58 -22.12 -4.13
C LEU A 157 1.37 -20.88 -5.00
N TRP A 158 2.02 -20.89 -6.14
CA TRP A 158 1.74 -20.03 -7.27
C TRP A 158 1.00 -20.82 -8.33
N ALA A 159 -0.16 -20.34 -8.74
CA ALA A 159 -0.97 -20.92 -9.80
C ALA A 159 -1.05 -19.96 -10.97
N GLY A 160 -0.50 -20.36 -12.12
CA GLY A 160 -0.69 -19.68 -13.40
C GLY A 160 -2.00 -20.15 -14.00
N LEU A 161 -2.97 -19.26 -14.10
CA LEU A 161 -4.32 -19.52 -14.57
C LEU A 161 -4.47 -19.12 -16.04
N ASP A 162 -5.57 -19.52 -16.66
CA ASP A 162 -5.93 -19.00 -18.00
C ASP A 162 -6.16 -17.48 -17.96
N SER A 163 -6.57 -16.95 -16.82
CA SER A 163 -6.83 -15.54 -16.59
C SER A 163 -6.05 -14.98 -15.37
N GLY A 164 -4.73 -14.91 -15.50
CA GLY A 164 -3.86 -14.30 -14.49
C GLY A 164 -3.06 -15.28 -13.64
N ILE A 165 -2.57 -14.80 -12.51
CA ILE A 165 -1.74 -15.57 -11.58
C ILE A 165 -2.31 -15.39 -10.18
N ASP A 166 -2.51 -16.50 -9.48
CA ASP A 166 -2.92 -16.50 -8.08
C ASP A 166 -1.80 -17.01 -7.18
N HIS A 167 -1.65 -16.40 -6.02
CA HIS A 167 -0.77 -16.85 -4.94
C HIS A 167 -1.62 -17.42 -3.81
N VAL A 168 -1.49 -18.71 -3.56
CA VAL A 168 -2.23 -19.45 -2.53
C VAL A 168 -1.36 -19.61 -1.30
N CYS A 169 -1.68 -18.90 -0.24
CA CYS A 169 -0.95 -18.91 1.01
C CYS A 169 -1.36 -20.07 1.88
N LEU A 170 -0.66 -21.18 1.76
CA LEU A 170 -0.97 -22.42 2.51
C LEU A 170 -0.65 -22.33 4.01
N SER A 171 0.26 -21.44 4.38
CA SER A 171 0.65 -21.17 5.77
C SER A 171 -0.20 -20.10 6.44
N SER A 172 -1.17 -19.52 5.72
CA SER A 172 -2.06 -18.53 6.30
C SER A 172 -2.85 -19.10 7.46
N PRO A 173 -2.86 -18.44 8.62
CA PRO A 173 -3.74 -18.83 9.72
C PRO A 173 -5.19 -18.46 9.48
N PHE A 174 -5.49 -17.77 8.36
CA PHE A 174 -6.83 -17.29 8.01
C PHE A 174 -7.47 -18.17 6.96
N THR A 175 -8.77 -18.40 7.12
CA THR A 175 -9.63 -19.03 6.11
C THR A 175 -10.90 -18.21 6.00
N ASN A 176 -11.13 -17.58 4.85
CA ASN A 176 -12.36 -16.84 4.60
C ASN A 176 -13.56 -17.77 4.54
N LEU A 177 -14.67 -17.36 5.14
CA LEU A 177 -15.96 -18.06 5.07
C LEU A 177 -16.84 -17.56 3.92
N TYR A 178 -16.30 -16.78 3.01
CA TYR A 178 -16.98 -16.21 1.83
C TYR A 178 -16.12 -16.38 0.58
N SER A 179 -16.74 -16.24 -0.57
CA SER A 179 -16.08 -16.28 -1.88
C SER A 179 -16.57 -15.09 -2.72
N TYR A 180 -15.65 -14.31 -3.25
CA TYR A 180 -15.99 -13.26 -4.19
C TYR A 180 -16.63 -13.88 -5.47
N PRO A 181 -17.72 -13.30 -6.05
CA PRO A 181 -18.41 -12.07 -5.65
C PRO A 181 -19.53 -12.26 -4.59
N TYR A 182 -19.64 -13.42 -3.99
CA TYR A 182 -20.71 -13.72 -3.03
C TYR A 182 -20.25 -13.40 -1.62
N SER A 183 -20.61 -12.23 -1.11
CA SER A 183 -20.43 -11.86 0.28
C SER A 183 -21.75 -11.93 1.04
N TYR A 184 -21.66 -12.26 2.32
CA TYR A 184 -22.81 -12.25 3.24
C TYR A 184 -23.07 -10.84 3.79
N GLY A 185 -22.35 -9.83 3.30
CA GLY A 185 -22.30 -8.49 3.82
C GLY A 185 -21.28 -8.39 4.96
N THR A 186 -21.10 -7.17 5.48
CA THR A 186 -20.17 -6.91 6.58
C THR A 186 -20.53 -7.71 7.81
N GLY A 187 -19.59 -8.50 8.34
CA GLY A 187 -19.74 -9.26 9.58
C GLY A 187 -19.66 -8.39 10.83
N TYR A 188 -20.46 -8.69 11.84
CA TYR A 188 -20.47 -7.96 13.12
C TYR A 188 -20.36 -8.88 14.32
N ALA A 189 -20.97 -10.03 14.31
CA ALA A 189 -21.02 -10.93 15.45
C ALA A 189 -21.04 -12.39 15.02
N ALA A 190 -20.50 -13.24 15.86
CA ALA A 190 -20.59 -14.69 15.69
C ALA A 190 -20.77 -15.36 17.05
N VAL A 191 -21.38 -16.53 17.06
CA VAL A 191 -21.53 -17.34 18.27
C VAL A 191 -21.74 -18.80 17.88
N VAL A 192 -21.22 -19.72 18.69
CA VAL A 192 -21.47 -21.16 18.56
C VAL A 192 -22.47 -21.58 19.60
N GLU A 193 -23.54 -22.21 19.15
CA GLU A 193 -24.57 -22.78 20.03
C GLU A 193 -25.21 -24.00 19.39
N ASN A 194 -25.39 -25.05 20.18
CA ASN A 194 -26.10 -26.29 19.79
C ASN A 194 -25.67 -26.90 18.45
N GLY A 195 -24.36 -26.91 18.17
CA GLY A 195 -23.82 -27.48 16.93
C GLY A 195 -23.94 -26.59 15.70
N TYR A 196 -24.29 -25.31 15.87
CA TYR A 196 -24.32 -24.31 14.82
C TYR A 196 -23.36 -23.15 15.14
N LEU A 197 -22.73 -22.65 14.11
CA LEU A 197 -22.06 -21.34 14.10
C LEU A 197 -23.04 -20.34 13.48
N TYR A 198 -23.49 -19.38 14.26
CA TYR A 198 -24.30 -18.26 13.79
C TYR A 198 -23.42 -17.07 13.47
N LEU A 199 -23.78 -16.36 12.39
CA LEU A 199 -23.03 -15.26 11.80
C LEU A 199 -23.96 -14.07 11.56
N GLY A 200 -23.76 -12.99 12.29
CA GLY A 200 -24.55 -11.76 12.20
C GLY A 200 -23.91 -10.74 11.28
N THR A 201 -24.64 -10.29 10.28
CA THR A 201 -24.16 -9.33 9.28
C THR A 201 -25.08 -8.10 9.14
N ASN A 202 -24.68 -7.15 8.31
CA ASN A 202 -25.55 -6.01 7.92
C ASN A 202 -26.70 -6.44 6.99
N ARG A 203 -26.73 -7.68 6.51
CA ARG A 203 -27.82 -8.21 5.65
C ARG A 203 -28.75 -9.14 6.37
N GLY A 204 -28.33 -9.71 7.51
CA GLY A 204 -29.12 -10.65 8.27
C GLY A 204 -28.28 -11.57 9.13
N LEU A 205 -28.97 -12.54 9.73
CA LEU A 205 -28.38 -13.62 10.47
C LEU A 205 -28.22 -14.85 9.57
N TYR A 206 -27.06 -15.46 9.62
CA TYR A 206 -26.75 -16.68 8.89
C TYR A 206 -26.30 -17.78 9.87
N TYR A 207 -26.33 -19.02 9.45
CA TYR A 207 -25.81 -20.16 10.22
C TYR A 207 -25.16 -21.21 9.34
N THR A 208 -24.25 -21.95 9.93
CA THR A 208 -23.64 -23.15 9.36
C THR A 208 -23.43 -24.19 10.48
N SER A 209 -23.20 -25.44 10.11
CA SER A 209 -22.86 -26.46 11.09
C SER A 209 -21.50 -26.20 11.76
N TYR A 210 -21.38 -26.51 13.05
CA TYR A 210 -20.13 -26.46 13.79
C TYR A 210 -19.74 -27.82 14.36
N PRO A 211 -18.49 -28.27 14.26
CA PRO A 211 -17.34 -27.60 13.69
C PRO A 211 -17.43 -27.42 12.18
N VAL A 212 -16.92 -26.28 11.71
CA VAL A 212 -16.93 -25.92 10.29
C VAL A 212 -16.01 -26.85 9.52
N LYS A 213 -16.56 -27.58 8.55
CA LYS A 213 -15.75 -28.44 7.67
C LYS A 213 -15.15 -27.64 6.54
N LEU A 214 -13.84 -27.52 6.53
CA LEU A 214 -13.07 -26.75 5.53
C LEU A 214 -12.39 -27.67 4.48
N ASN A 215 -13.09 -28.71 4.02
CA ASN A 215 -12.54 -29.71 3.10
C ASN A 215 -12.40 -29.18 1.65
N GLY A 216 -11.99 -27.90 1.48
CA GLY A 216 -11.79 -27.30 0.15
C GLY A 216 -13.04 -26.80 -0.55
N SER A 217 -14.21 -26.89 0.07
CA SER A 217 -15.40 -26.14 -0.31
C SER A 217 -15.70 -25.08 0.75
N LEU A 218 -16.32 -23.98 0.33
CA LEU A 218 -16.89 -23.05 1.31
C LEU A 218 -17.90 -23.80 2.17
N PRO A 219 -18.01 -23.46 3.47
CA PRO A 219 -19.04 -24.04 4.31
C PRO A 219 -20.42 -23.65 3.75
N ASP A 220 -21.36 -24.56 3.89
CA ASP A 220 -22.74 -24.34 3.49
C ASP A 220 -23.40 -23.39 4.51
N ILE A 221 -23.46 -22.10 4.17
CA ILE A 221 -23.96 -21.03 5.03
C ILE A 221 -25.37 -20.64 4.58
N HIS A 222 -26.34 -20.80 5.47
CA HIS A 222 -27.75 -20.57 5.22
C HIS A 222 -28.24 -19.29 5.91
N PRO A 223 -29.11 -18.48 5.27
CA PRO A 223 -29.77 -17.39 5.95
C PRO A 223 -30.83 -17.91 6.94
N VAL A 224 -30.89 -17.31 8.10
CA VAL A 224 -32.01 -17.55 9.03
C VAL A 224 -33.25 -16.79 8.52
N PRO A 225 -34.37 -17.44 8.31
CA PRO A 225 -35.58 -16.78 7.80
C PRO A 225 -36.01 -15.61 8.70
N GLN A 226 -36.49 -14.55 8.10
CA GLN A 226 -37.00 -13.33 8.76
C GLN A 226 -35.93 -12.48 9.50
N SER A 227 -34.66 -12.78 9.34
CA SER A 227 -33.55 -12.07 9.97
C SER A 227 -32.94 -10.97 9.09
N SER A 228 -33.54 -10.60 7.96
CA SER A 228 -32.94 -9.61 7.05
C SER A 228 -32.84 -8.23 7.71
N GLY A 229 -31.70 -7.56 7.57
CA GLY A 229 -31.36 -6.26 8.14
C GLY A 229 -30.09 -6.35 9.00
N GLN A 230 -29.77 -5.27 9.69
CA GLN A 230 -28.55 -5.16 10.47
C GLN A 230 -28.61 -5.99 11.76
N VAL A 231 -27.77 -6.99 11.88
CA VAL A 231 -27.48 -7.70 13.12
C VAL A 231 -26.27 -7.05 13.79
N TRP A 232 -26.45 -6.45 14.94
CA TRP A 232 -25.35 -5.78 15.65
C TRP A 232 -24.54 -6.72 16.53
N ASN A 233 -25.22 -7.65 17.21
CA ASN A 233 -24.55 -8.57 18.11
C ASN A 233 -25.35 -9.86 18.31
N LEU A 234 -24.65 -10.88 18.77
CA LEU A 234 -25.23 -12.16 19.20
C LEU A 234 -24.76 -12.41 20.63
N CYS A 235 -25.65 -12.63 21.55
CA CYS A 235 -25.31 -12.86 22.94
C CYS A 235 -26.12 -13.97 23.58
N LYS A 236 -25.49 -14.67 24.51
CA LYS A 236 -26.08 -15.77 25.27
C LYS A 236 -26.34 -15.31 26.70
N ILE A 237 -27.56 -15.48 27.18
CA ILE A 237 -27.98 -15.21 28.55
C ILE A 237 -28.58 -16.51 29.11
N GLY A 238 -27.89 -17.13 30.05
CA GLY A 238 -28.25 -18.46 30.49
C GLY A 238 -28.22 -19.44 29.31
N ASP A 239 -29.35 -20.11 29.06
CA ASP A 239 -29.53 -21.03 27.93
C ASP A 239 -30.14 -20.37 26.68
N ASP A 240 -30.48 -19.09 26.75
CA ASP A 240 -31.13 -18.38 25.67
C ASP A 240 -30.12 -17.62 24.80
N LEU A 241 -30.24 -17.78 23.50
CA LEU A 241 -29.43 -17.08 22.52
C LEU A 241 -30.23 -15.94 21.87
N PHE A 242 -29.64 -14.73 21.84
CA PHE A 242 -30.27 -13.53 21.31
C PHE A 242 -29.55 -12.98 20.09
N CYS A 243 -30.35 -12.50 19.14
CA CYS A 243 -29.93 -11.67 18.02
C CYS A 243 -30.36 -10.23 18.29
N LEU A 244 -29.38 -9.36 18.45
CA LEU A 244 -29.58 -7.93 18.64
C LEU A 244 -29.55 -7.25 17.26
N HIS A 245 -30.70 -6.71 16.91
CA HIS A 245 -30.96 -6.30 15.55
C HIS A 245 -31.38 -4.80 15.49
N ASP A 246 -31.25 -4.17 14.33
CA ASP A 246 -31.73 -2.80 14.13
C ASP A 246 -33.26 -2.66 14.31
N ARG A 247 -34.01 -3.74 14.09
CA ARG A 247 -35.48 -3.78 14.15
C ARG A 247 -36.07 -4.42 15.41
N GLY A 248 -35.25 -4.77 16.37
CA GLY A 248 -35.73 -5.41 17.60
C GLY A 248 -34.74 -6.40 18.22
N ILE A 249 -35.19 -7.05 19.27
CA ILE A 249 -34.47 -8.14 19.91
C ILE A 249 -35.17 -9.44 19.54
N PHE A 250 -34.39 -10.41 19.06
CA PHE A 250 -34.92 -11.72 18.67
C PHE A 250 -34.25 -12.83 19.50
N GLN A 251 -34.99 -13.83 19.89
CA GLN A 251 -34.48 -15.09 20.44
C GLN A 251 -34.22 -16.04 19.27
N ILE A 252 -33.07 -16.66 19.28
CA ILE A 252 -32.68 -17.68 18.30
C ILE A 252 -33.06 -19.06 18.86
N LYS A 253 -33.80 -19.87 18.08
CA LYS A 253 -34.15 -21.24 18.42
C LYS A 253 -33.83 -22.15 17.21
N GLY A 254 -32.67 -22.80 17.26
CA GLY A 254 -32.18 -23.55 16.11
C GLY A 254 -32.04 -22.68 14.88
N THR A 255 -32.68 -23.03 13.77
CA THR A 255 -32.59 -22.26 12.50
C THR A 255 -33.66 -21.16 12.33
N SER A 256 -34.36 -20.79 13.41
CA SER A 256 -35.43 -19.78 13.38
C SER A 256 -35.21 -18.72 14.44
N ILE A 257 -35.83 -17.55 14.25
CA ILE A 257 -35.83 -16.46 15.21
C ILE A 257 -37.24 -16.08 15.62
N HIS A 258 -37.41 -15.70 16.88
CA HIS A 258 -38.65 -15.19 17.45
C HIS A 258 -38.42 -13.77 17.99
N ARG A 259 -39.27 -12.86 17.57
CA ARG A 259 -39.18 -11.48 18.04
C ARG A 259 -39.67 -11.36 19.46
N ILE A 260 -38.84 -10.79 20.32
CA ILE A 260 -39.19 -10.48 21.72
C ILE A 260 -39.73 -9.07 21.84
N THR A 261 -39.05 -8.09 21.22
CA THR A 261 -39.40 -6.67 21.32
C THR A 261 -39.17 -5.96 20.00
N ASP A 262 -39.82 -4.77 19.85
CA ASP A 262 -39.65 -3.86 18.73
C ASP A 262 -38.64 -2.74 19.04
N ILE A 263 -37.82 -2.89 20.08
CA ILE A 263 -36.80 -1.90 20.46
C ILE A 263 -35.76 -1.81 19.37
N THR A 264 -35.68 -0.68 18.69
CA THR A 264 -34.77 -0.48 17.58
C THR A 264 -33.36 -0.19 18.05
N GLY A 265 -32.38 -0.72 17.30
CA GLY A 265 -30.97 -0.45 17.51
C GLY A 265 -30.38 -1.09 18.77
N ALA A 266 -30.71 -2.36 19.01
CA ALA A 266 -30.11 -3.12 20.09
C ALA A 266 -28.67 -3.50 19.71
N TRP A 267 -27.69 -3.03 20.51
CA TRP A 267 -26.25 -3.25 20.23
C TRP A 267 -25.57 -4.28 21.13
N CYS A 268 -25.94 -4.29 22.39
CA CYS A 268 -25.33 -5.20 23.37
C CYS A 268 -26.37 -5.62 24.43
N CYS A 269 -26.17 -6.79 25.00
CA CYS A 269 -26.94 -7.21 26.17
C CYS A 269 -26.05 -7.94 27.17
N GLN A 270 -26.40 -7.83 28.42
CA GLN A 270 -25.77 -8.57 29.52
C GLN A 270 -26.81 -8.99 30.56
N GLU A 271 -26.62 -10.18 31.11
CA GLU A 271 -27.36 -10.62 32.30
C GLU A 271 -27.08 -9.68 33.45
N VAL A 272 -28.12 -9.31 34.19
CA VAL A 272 -27.97 -8.49 35.39
C VAL A 272 -27.24 -9.30 36.47
N MET A 273 -26.13 -8.77 36.99
CA MET A 273 -25.32 -9.45 38.01
C MET A 273 -26.18 -9.86 39.21
N GLY A 274 -26.19 -11.16 39.50
CA GLY A 274 -26.98 -11.75 40.60
C GLY A 274 -28.47 -11.87 40.35
N ARG A 275 -28.96 -11.59 39.13
CA ARG A 275 -30.36 -11.74 38.68
C ARG A 275 -30.45 -12.37 37.31
N PRO A 276 -30.34 -13.71 37.18
CA PRO A 276 -30.32 -14.41 35.91
C PRO A 276 -31.64 -14.36 35.14
N ASP A 277 -32.70 -13.94 35.82
CA ASP A 277 -34.03 -13.66 35.24
C ASP A 277 -34.12 -12.27 34.56
N ARG A 278 -33.08 -11.45 34.61
CA ARG A 278 -33.06 -10.10 34.06
C ARG A 278 -31.86 -9.84 33.16
N MET A 279 -32.04 -9.01 32.15
CA MET A 279 -30.96 -8.53 31.31
C MET A 279 -31.07 -7.04 30.98
N PHE A 280 -29.94 -6.36 30.94
CA PHE A 280 -29.82 -5.03 30.36
C PHE A 280 -29.58 -5.15 28.85
N VAL A 281 -30.19 -4.26 28.08
CA VAL A 281 -29.96 -4.12 26.66
C VAL A 281 -29.62 -2.68 26.31
N GLY A 282 -28.44 -2.45 25.81
CA GLY A 282 -27.98 -1.16 25.29
C GLY A 282 -28.50 -0.91 23.88
N VAL A 283 -29.07 0.25 23.67
CA VAL A 283 -29.68 0.68 22.41
C VAL A 283 -29.24 2.07 21.98
N TYR A 284 -29.73 2.56 20.83
CA TYR A 284 -29.41 3.90 20.30
C TYR A 284 -29.75 5.07 21.27
N ASN A 285 -30.71 4.92 22.12
CA ASN A 285 -31.23 6.01 22.95
C ASN A 285 -31.38 5.65 24.43
N GLY A 286 -30.55 4.77 24.95
CA GLY A 286 -30.57 4.40 26.37
C GLY A 286 -30.29 2.92 26.62
N ILE A 287 -30.74 2.46 27.76
CA ILE A 287 -30.66 1.06 28.21
C ILE A 287 -32.08 0.59 28.58
N TYR A 288 -32.42 -0.60 28.16
CA TYR A 288 -33.66 -1.26 28.52
C TYR A 288 -33.39 -2.43 29.48
N LEU A 289 -34.32 -2.66 30.36
CA LEU A 289 -34.36 -3.79 31.28
C LEU A 289 -35.41 -4.77 30.77
N LEU A 290 -35.01 -6.01 30.55
CA LEU A 290 -35.91 -7.12 30.22
C LEU A 290 -35.92 -8.10 31.38
N GLU A 291 -37.03 -8.84 31.53
CA GLU A 291 -37.24 -9.82 32.58
C GLU A 291 -37.82 -11.11 31.97
N LYS A 292 -37.34 -12.25 32.45
CA LYS A 292 -37.82 -13.57 32.07
C LYS A 292 -38.96 -14.00 33.02
N LYS A 293 -40.20 -14.11 32.53
CA LYS A 293 -41.38 -14.58 33.27
C LYS A 293 -41.97 -15.80 32.61
N ALA A 294 -42.24 -16.85 33.37
CA ALA A 294 -42.77 -18.11 32.85
C ALA A 294 -41.97 -18.71 31.66
N GLY A 295 -40.68 -18.47 31.61
CA GLY A 295 -39.81 -18.99 30.52
C GLY A 295 -39.70 -18.05 29.31
N GLU A 296 -40.48 -16.96 29.26
CA GLU A 296 -40.47 -16.00 28.16
C GLU A 296 -39.87 -14.64 28.58
N TRP A 297 -39.15 -13.99 27.68
CA TRP A 297 -38.55 -12.72 27.91
C TRP A 297 -39.51 -11.59 27.53
N HIS A 298 -39.66 -10.61 28.42
CA HIS A 298 -40.52 -9.44 28.24
C HIS A 298 -39.76 -8.16 28.56
N MET A 299 -40.07 -7.09 27.86
CA MET A 299 -39.57 -5.77 28.19
C MET A 299 -40.21 -5.34 29.52
N LEU A 300 -39.39 -5.00 30.51
CA LEU A 300 -39.85 -4.47 31.78
C LEU A 300 -40.00 -2.94 31.71
N CYS A 301 -38.90 -2.25 31.39
CA CYS A 301 -38.88 -0.81 31.25
C CYS A 301 -37.68 -0.33 30.44
N LYS A 302 -37.70 0.91 30.02
CA LYS A 302 -36.53 1.70 29.69
C LYS A 302 -35.99 2.35 30.95
N ILE A 303 -34.68 2.37 31.19
CA ILE A 303 -34.09 3.04 32.36
C ILE A 303 -34.42 4.52 32.28
N GLU A 304 -35.20 5.00 33.26
CA GLU A 304 -35.64 6.38 33.30
C GLU A 304 -34.47 7.32 33.58
N GLY A 305 -34.45 8.45 32.88
CA GLY A 305 -33.41 9.47 32.99
C GLY A 305 -32.16 9.23 32.17
N PHE A 306 -31.86 8.00 31.73
CA PHE A 306 -30.70 7.70 30.88
C PHE A 306 -31.11 7.59 29.41
N VAL A 307 -30.59 8.51 28.58
CA VAL A 307 -30.98 8.64 27.15
C VAL A 307 -29.80 8.49 26.18
N ASP A 308 -28.58 8.38 26.72
CA ASP A 308 -27.39 8.27 25.86
C ASP A 308 -27.32 6.93 25.15
N SER A 309 -26.79 6.96 23.97
CA SER A 309 -26.52 5.75 23.18
C SER A 309 -25.59 4.78 23.94
N SER A 310 -25.99 3.51 24.00
CA SER A 310 -25.29 2.49 24.79
C SER A 310 -24.80 1.36 23.91
N ARG A 311 -23.74 1.66 23.13
CA ARG A 311 -23.19 0.70 22.18
C ARG A 311 -22.51 -0.49 22.85
N LEU A 312 -21.85 -0.24 23.96
CA LEU A 312 -21.19 -1.22 24.79
C LEU A 312 -21.28 -0.76 26.24
N PHE A 313 -21.50 -1.64 27.17
CA PHE A 313 -21.39 -1.36 28.58
C PHE A 313 -20.85 -2.58 29.33
N GLU A 314 -20.27 -2.31 30.51
CA GLU A 314 -19.82 -3.35 31.46
C GLU A 314 -20.38 -3.06 32.85
N GLN A 315 -20.81 -4.10 33.51
CA GLN A 315 -21.33 -4.03 34.87
C GLN A 315 -20.20 -4.11 35.89
N GLU A 316 -19.98 -3.06 36.69
CA GLU A 316 -19.17 -3.10 37.88
C GLU A 316 -19.95 -3.83 39.00
N SER A 317 -21.25 -3.62 39.10
CA SER A 317 -22.19 -4.31 39.97
C SER A 317 -23.59 -4.35 39.33
N ALA A 318 -24.55 -4.98 39.97
CA ALA A 318 -25.93 -4.96 39.44
C ALA A 318 -26.51 -3.57 39.21
N ARG A 319 -25.99 -2.56 39.92
CA ARG A 319 -26.51 -1.18 39.88
C ARG A 319 -25.56 -0.19 39.24
N ILE A 320 -24.33 -0.57 38.95
CA ILE A 320 -23.32 0.34 38.39
C ILE A 320 -22.89 -0.19 37.03
N LEU A 321 -23.14 0.64 36.01
CA LEU A 321 -22.79 0.37 34.64
C LEU A 321 -21.73 1.37 34.12
N TRP A 322 -20.74 0.90 33.45
CA TRP A 322 -19.79 1.69 32.69
C TRP A 322 -20.20 1.65 31.23
N VAL A 323 -20.71 2.73 30.71
CA VAL A 323 -21.28 2.81 29.34
C VAL A 323 -20.31 3.51 28.43
N HIS A 324 -20.04 2.88 27.31
CA HIS A 324 -19.26 3.44 26.22
C HIS A 324 -20.20 4.03 25.15
N ASN A 325 -20.04 5.31 24.88
CA ASN A 325 -20.75 6.03 23.85
C ASN A 325 -19.79 6.92 23.05
N SER A 326 -19.60 6.64 21.76
CA SER A 326 -18.78 7.47 20.84
C SER A 326 -17.37 7.77 21.38
N GLY A 327 -16.74 6.77 22.03
CA GLY A 327 -15.40 6.88 22.61
C GLY A 327 -15.34 7.51 24.00
N ILE A 328 -16.45 7.95 24.57
CA ILE A 328 -16.58 8.50 25.92
C ILE A 328 -17.05 7.42 26.87
N ILE A 329 -16.52 7.38 28.08
CA ILE A 329 -16.95 6.48 29.14
C ILE A 329 -17.80 7.25 30.16
N THR A 330 -18.95 6.67 30.46
CA THR A 330 -19.90 7.23 31.44
C THR A 330 -20.24 6.18 32.49
N ARG A 331 -20.10 6.53 33.75
CA ARG A 331 -20.52 5.71 34.87
C ARG A 331 -21.94 6.06 35.25
N VAL A 332 -22.81 5.06 35.21
CA VAL A 332 -24.24 5.19 35.46
C VAL A 332 -24.58 4.40 36.73
N GLU A 333 -25.14 5.04 37.73
CA GLU A 333 -25.66 4.37 38.92
C GLU A 333 -27.18 4.29 38.86
N LEU A 334 -27.72 3.10 39.06
CA LEU A 334 -29.12 2.79 39.01
C LEU A 334 -29.76 2.67 40.36
N SER A 335 -31.07 2.90 40.43
CA SER A 335 -31.93 2.64 41.60
C SER A 335 -31.89 1.17 42.01
N GLU A 336 -32.34 0.84 43.20
CA GLU A 336 -32.35 -0.50 43.74
C GLU A 336 -33.22 -1.46 42.91
N ASP A 337 -34.30 -0.96 42.32
CA ASP A 337 -35.19 -1.68 41.44
C ASP A 337 -34.70 -1.73 39.99
N LEU A 338 -33.60 -1.05 39.66
CA LEU A 338 -32.94 -0.96 38.34
C LEU A 338 -33.78 -0.20 37.27
N THR A 339 -34.78 0.57 37.67
CA THR A 339 -35.70 1.19 36.70
C THR A 339 -35.30 2.60 36.27
N ARG A 340 -34.49 3.29 37.09
CA ARG A 340 -34.07 4.69 36.83
C ARG A 340 -32.61 4.92 37.19
N GLN A 341 -32.01 5.91 36.54
CA GLN A 341 -30.70 6.41 36.92
C GLN A 341 -30.77 7.24 38.21
N ILE A 342 -29.80 7.09 39.11
CA ILE A 342 -29.58 7.94 40.31
C ILE A 342 -28.49 8.96 40.01
N SER A 343 -27.38 8.53 39.41
CA SER A 343 -26.28 9.40 39.05
C SER A 343 -25.65 9.01 37.71
N VAL A 344 -25.12 10.01 37.04
CA VAL A 344 -24.38 9.85 35.79
C VAL A 344 -23.16 10.75 35.85
N LYS A 345 -21.99 10.19 35.57
CA LYS A 345 -20.74 10.93 35.46
C LYS A 345 -19.91 10.42 34.29
N SER A 346 -19.46 11.32 33.45
CA SER A 346 -18.52 11.01 32.36
C SER A 346 -17.08 11.17 32.83
N TYR A 347 -16.18 10.37 32.28
CA TYR A 347 -14.79 10.33 32.65
C TYR A 347 -13.93 10.59 31.41
N GLY A 348 -13.04 11.58 31.52
CA GLY A 348 -12.11 12.03 30.48
C GLY A 348 -10.76 12.37 31.09
N VAL A 349 -10.06 13.32 30.50
CA VAL A 349 -8.73 13.76 30.96
C VAL A 349 -8.78 14.35 32.39
N ALA A 350 -9.83 15.08 32.70
CA ALA A 350 -10.02 15.66 34.04
C ALA A 350 -10.12 14.58 35.13
N GLU A 351 -10.64 13.42 34.81
CA GLU A 351 -10.82 12.28 35.71
C GLU A 351 -9.67 11.26 35.60
N GLY A 352 -8.55 11.59 34.94
CA GLY A 352 -7.31 10.83 34.94
C GLY A 352 -7.07 9.93 33.74
N PHE A 353 -7.90 9.96 32.70
CA PHE A 353 -7.56 9.34 31.42
C PHE A 353 -6.50 10.14 30.66
N PRO A 354 -5.70 9.51 29.79
CA PRO A 354 -4.73 10.23 28.96
C PRO A 354 -5.37 10.92 27.75
N VAL A 355 -6.63 10.61 27.44
CA VAL A 355 -7.39 11.07 26.26
C VAL A 355 -8.85 11.33 26.64
N GLU A 356 -9.52 12.22 25.89
CA GLU A 356 -10.94 12.53 26.08
C GLU A 356 -11.87 11.53 25.37
N ARG A 357 -11.37 10.84 24.36
CA ARG A 357 -12.16 9.91 23.52
C ARG A 357 -11.34 8.68 23.18
N ASP A 358 -11.99 7.74 22.50
CA ASP A 358 -11.42 6.45 22.10
C ASP A 358 -10.99 5.60 23.31
N ILE A 359 -11.86 5.62 24.34
CA ILE A 359 -11.72 4.84 25.55
C ILE A 359 -12.71 3.69 25.48
N TYR A 360 -12.23 2.47 25.57
CA TYR A 360 -13.07 1.27 25.46
C TYR A 360 -13.12 0.54 26.81
N VAL A 361 -14.32 0.11 27.19
CA VAL A 361 -14.55 -0.62 28.42
C VAL A 361 -14.50 -2.14 28.18
N ALA A 362 -13.90 -2.87 29.10
CA ALA A 362 -13.89 -4.32 29.11
C ALA A 362 -13.91 -4.88 30.53
N LYS A 363 -14.47 -6.08 30.69
CA LYS A 363 -14.47 -6.77 31.96
C LYS A 363 -13.55 -7.99 31.87
N ILE A 364 -12.54 -8.04 32.71
CA ILE A 364 -11.52 -9.09 32.77
C ILE A 364 -11.50 -9.61 34.20
N GLU A 365 -11.69 -10.91 34.39
CA GLU A 365 -11.73 -11.54 35.72
C GLU A 365 -12.70 -10.87 36.71
N GLY A 366 -13.86 -10.48 36.17
CA GLY A 366 -14.90 -9.82 36.94
C GLY A 366 -14.64 -8.35 37.31
N ARG A 367 -13.50 -7.77 36.90
CA ARG A 367 -13.15 -6.37 37.12
C ARG A 367 -13.23 -5.57 35.81
N VAL A 368 -13.64 -4.30 35.93
CA VAL A 368 -13.74 -3.39 34.80
C VAL A 368 -12.41 -2.71 34.54
N TYR A 369 -11.97 -2.73 33.28
CA TYR A 369 -10.78 -2.07 32.77
C TYR A 369 -11.13 -1.21 31.56
N PHE A 370 -10.27 -0.23 31.30
CA PHE A 370 -10.45 0.73 30.21
C PHE A 370 -9.22 0.70 29.31
N ALA A 371 -9.44 0.38 28.04
CA ALA A 371 -8.41 0.39 27.02
C ALA A 371 -8.35 1.76 26.35
N THR A 372 -7.15 2.31 26.20
CA THR A 372 -6.91 3.63 25.58
C THR A 372 -5.74 3.55 24.60
N SER A 373 -5.51 4.61 23.86
CA SER A 373 -4.31 4.77 23.02
C SER A 373 -2.98 4.83 23.80
N HIS A 374 -3.01 4.95 25.12
CA HIS A 374 -1.83 5.07 25.98
C HIS A 374 -1.75 3.96 27.04
N GLY A 375 -2.48 2.87 26.85
CA GLY A 375 -2.47 1.74 27.76
C GLY A 375 -3.80 1.44 28.41
N ILE A 376 -3.76 0.58 29.43
CA ILE A 376 -4.91 0.07 30.17
C ILE A 376 -5.02 0.83 31.49
N TYR A 377 -6.23 1.26 31.80
CA TYR A 377 -6.59 2.02 33.00
C TYR A 377 -7.61 1.23 33.85
N LYS A 378 -7.66 1.55 35.13
CA LYS A 378 -8.66 1.05 36.07
C LYS A 378 -9.22 2.20 36.89
N TYR A 379 -10.46 2.04 37.37
CA TYR A 379 -11.11 3.00 38.23
C TYR A 379 -10.64 2.84 39.65
N ASN A 380 -10.28 3.97 40.30
CA ASN A 380 -9.99 4.06 41.73
C ASN A 380 -11.15 4.72 42.45
N ILE A 381 -11.92 3.90 43.17
CA ILE A 381 -13.15 4.35 43.86
C ILE A 381 -12.86 5.36 44.98
N HIS A 382 -11.68 5.30 45.61
CA HIS A 382 -11.34 6.20 46.74
C HIS A 382 -11.01 7.61 46.26
N LYS A 383 -10.46 7.73 45.04
CA LYS A 383 -10.08 9.01 44.45
C LYS A 383 -11.13 9.51 43.44
N ASP A 384 -12.10 8.67 43.06
CA ASP A 384 -13.05 8.89 41.97
C ASP A 384 -12.35 9.29 40.66
N MET A 385 -11.21 8.59 40.36
CA MET A 385 -10.34 8.87 39.22
C MET A 385 -9.86 7.59 38.52
N MET A 386 -9.43 7.74 37.30
CA MET A 386 -8.80 6.68 36.52
C MET A 386 -7.30 6.63 36.76
N GLU A 387 -6.75 5.45 36.93
CA GLU A 387 -5.32 5.22 37.14
C GLU A 387 -4.78 4.18 36.15
N PRO A 388 -3.52 4.32 35.67
CA PRO A 388 -2.89 3.30 34.85
C PRO A 388 -2.86 1.95 35.55
N CYS A 389 -3.20 0.89 34.84
CA CYS A 389 -3.10 -0.48 35.35
C CYS A 389 -1.76 -1.09 34.93
N ASN A 390 -0.72 -0.87 35.76
CA ASN A 390 0.62 -1.35 35.44
C ASN A 390 0.70 -2.88 35.26
N ASP A 391 -0.07 -3.63 36.03
CA ASP A 391 -0.08 -5.10 35.93
C ASP A 391 -0.54 -5.57 34.55
N MET A 392 -1.66 -5.02 34.04
CA MET A 392 -2.17 -5.37 32.72
C MET A 392 -1.29 -4.83 31.59
N ASN A 393 -0.76 -3.61 31.77
CA ASN A 393 0.18 -3.04 30.78
C ASN A 393 1.47 -3.88 30.68
N ASN A 394 2.01 -4.33 31.82
CA ASN A 394 3.19 -5.22 31.83
C ASN A 394 2.90 -6.59 31.22
N LEU A 395 1.69 -7.14 31.45
CA LEU A 395 1.27 -8.41 30.84
C LEU A 395 1.31 -8.35 29.31
N LEU A 396 1.00 -7.21 28.72
CA LEU A 396 0.99 -6.98 27.27
C LEU A 396 2.27 -6.29 26.76
N ASN A 397 3.38 -6.31 27.54
CA ASN A 397 4.66 -5.67 27.24
C ASN A 397 4.56 -4.15 27.02
N GLY A 398 3.58 -3.50 27.62
CA GLY A 398 3.36 -2.07 27.46
C GLY A 398 2.96 -1.64 26.06
N THR A 399 2.55 -2.56 25.20
CA THR A 399 2.07 -2.22 23.87
C THR A 399 0.81 -1.36 23.96
N ALA A 400 0.87 -0.22 23.34
CA ALA A 400 -0.25 0.70 23.14
C ALA A 400 -0.23 1.17 21.68
N PRO A 401 -1.34 1.56 21.11
CA PRO A 401 -2.69 1.78 21.62
C PRO A 401 -3.53 0.50 21.69
N TYR A 402 -4.42 0.39 22.67
CA TYR A 402 -5.41 -0.69 22.74
C TYR A 402 -6.78 -0.17 22.31
N THR A 403 -7.45 -0.90 21.45
CA THR A 403 -8.82 -0.60 21.01
C THR A 403 -9.85 -1.53 21.63
N ARG A 404 -9.44 -2.70 22.09
CA ARG A 404 -10.29 -3.66 22.76
C ARG A 404 -9.52 -4.67 23.60
N LEU A 405 -10.12 -5.11 24.68
CA LEU A 405 -9.69 -6.23 25.51
C LEU A 405 -10.80 -7.27 25.57
N LEU A 406 -10.44 -8.53 25.53
CA LEU A 406 -11.38 -9.65 25.62
C LEU A 406 -10.76 -10.74 26.48
N GLU A 407 -11.52 -11.26 27.44
CA GLU A 407 -11.18 -12.47 28.18
C GLU A 407 -11.81 -13.69 27.52
N TYR A 408 -11.02 -14.72 27.31
CA TYR A 408 -11.51 -16.03 26.88
C TYR A 408 -10.75 -17.13 27.61
N HIS A 409 -11.45 -17.84 28.51
CA HIS A 409 -10.84 -18.76 29.47
C HIS A 409 -9.69 -18.12 30.24
N ASP A 410 -8.51 -18.70 30.23
CA ASP A 410 -7.30 -18.16 30.89
C ASP A 410 -6.48 -17.20 29.95
N ARG A 411 -7.08 -16.66 28.91
CA ARG A 411 -6.39 -15.82 27.94
C ARG A 411 -6.95 -14.40 27.92
N LEU A 412 -6.04 -13.44 27.87
CA LEU A 412 -6.34 -12.05 27.54
C LEU A 412 -6.01 -11.84 26.07
N ILE A 413 -6.98 -11.41 25.30
CA ILE A 413 -6.85 -11.03 23.91
C ILE A 413 -6.95 -9.50 23.85
N SER A 414 -5.93 -8.84 23.36
CA SER A 414 -5.95 -7.39 23.14
C SER A 414 -5.86 -7.07 21.65
N LEU A 415 -6.66 -6.10 21.24
CA LEU A 415 -6.61 -5.56 19.90
C LEU A 415 -5.97 -4.18 19.94
N SER A 416 -5.07 -3.95 19.01
CA SER A 416 -4.52 -2.64 18.68
C SER A 416 -4.70 -2.35 17.20
N PRO A 417 -4.50 -1.13 16.72
CA PRO A 417 -4.48 -0.84 15.29
C PRO A 417 -3.39 -1.58 14.50
N TYR A 418 -2.43 -2.19 15.20
CA TYR A 418 -1.24 -2.78 14.60
C TYR A 418 -1.16 -4.30 14.77
N GLU A 419 -1.75 -4.84 15.83
CA GLU A 419 -1.60 -6.26 16.19
C GLU A 419 -2.72 -6.76 17.08
N ILE A 420 -2.90 -8.07 17.07
CA ILE A 420 -3.69 -8.80 18.07
C ILE A 420 -2.70 -9.53 18.98
N CYS A 421 -2.73 -9.21 20.27
CA CYS A 421 -1.91 -9.91 21.26
C CYS A 421 -2.75 -10.90 22.07
N ILE A 422 -2.23 -12.09 22.27
CA ILE A 422 -2.84 -13.14 23.09
C ILE A 422 -1.88 -13.49 24.21
N ALA A 423 -2.25 -13.15 25.44
CA ALA A 423 -1.46 -13.43 26.65
C ALA A 423 -2.18 -14.44 27.56
N ASN A 424 -1.44 -15.27 28.27
CA ASN A 424 -2.02 -16.26 29.19
C ASN A 424 -2.10 -15.69 30.61
N LEU A 425 -3.32 -15.41 31.09
CA LEU A 425 -3.60 -14.86 32.44
C LEU A 425 -3.18 -15.83 33.55
N GLY A 426 -3.40 -17.10 33.38
CA GLY A 426 -3.08 -18.12 34.40
C GLY A 426 -1.56 -18.29 34.60
N THR A 427 -0.76 -18.17 33.56
CA THR A 427 0.71 -18.20 33.64
C THR A 427 1.24 -16.94 34.32
N TYR A 428 0.71 -15.79 33.99
CA TYR A 428 1.07 -14.50 34.57
C TYR A 428 0.85 -14.47 36.10
N LYS A 429 -0.32 -14.94 36.57
CA LYS A 429 -0.63 -15.04 38.00
C LYS A 429 0.34 -15.91 38.77
N ARG A 430 0.93 -16.92 38.14
CA ARG A 430 1.95 -17.81 38.74
C ARG A 430 3.34 -17.19 38.75
N GLY A 431 3.50 -15.94 38.26
CA GLY A 431 4.79 -15.25 38.21
C GLY A 431 5.78 -15.80 37.20
N ALA A 432 5.29 -16.61 36.24
CA ALA A 432 6.11 -17.11 35.15
C ALA A 432 6.09 -16.13 33.97
N ASN A 433 7.18 -16.09 33.19
CA ASN A 433 7.23 -15.32 31.95
C ASN A 433 6.12 -15.79 31.02
N THR A 434 5.23 -14.87 30.67
CA THR A 434 4.10 -15.14 29.78
C THR A 434 4.57 -15.02 28.36
N SER A 435 4.38 -16.08 27.56
CA SER A 435 4.57 -15.94 26.11
C SER A 435 3.39 -15.16 25.54
N ILE A 436 3.70 -14.08 24.84
CA ILE A 436 2.72 -13.29 24.10
C ILE A 436 2.78 -13.73 22.65
N ASN A 437 1.63 -14.12 22.10
CA ASN A 437 1.47 -14.29 20.66
C ASN A 437 1.00 -12.97 20.06
N SER A 438 1.88 -12.30 19.35
CA SER A 438 1.52 -11.10 18.58
C SER A 438 1.26 -11.47 17.12
N ILE A 439 0.13 -11.03 16.60
CA ILE A 439 -0.31 -11.26 15.23
C ILE A 439 -0.52 -9.89 14.60
N PRO A 440 0.28 -9.52 13.59
CA PRO A 440 0.14 -8.24 12.92
C PRO A 440 -1.26 -8.06 12.30
N GLN A 441 -1.86 -6.88 12.50
CA GLN A 441 -3.19 -6.57 11.98
C GLN A 441 -3.20 -6.49 10.45
N SER A 442 -2.07 -6.16 9.82
CA SER A 442 -1.89 -6.20 8.38
C SER A 442 -2.23 -7.54 7.74
N LEU A 443 -2.22 -8.63 8.54
CA LEU A 443 -2.68 -9.94 8.11
C LEU A 443 -4.21 -10.05 8.05
N LEU A 444 -4.95 -9.06 8.54
CA LEU A 444 -6.35 -9.25 8.88
C LEU A 444 -7.31 -8.55 7.92
N GLU A 445 -6.87 -7.62 7.04
CA GLU A 445 -7.76 -6.75 6.25
C GLU A 445 -9.01 -6.34 7.06
N LEU A 446 -8.79 -6.04 8.35
CA LEU A 446 -9.88 -5.81 9.26
C LEU A 446 -10.48 -4.44 9.01
N VAL A 447 -11.72 -4.42 8.67
CA VAL A 447 -12.62 -3.36 9.12
C VAL A 447 -12.39 -3.19 10.62
N PRO A 448 -12.42 -1.96 11.17
CA PRO A 448 -12.38 -1.73 12.60
C PRO A 448 -13.57 -2.45 13.25
N THR A 449 -13.44 -3.76 13.39
CA THR A 449 -14.49 -4.64 13.86
C THR A 449 -14.36 -4.79 15.35
N TYR A 450 -15.45 -4.54 15.95
CA TYR A 450 -15.63 -4.50 17.36
C TYR A 450 -15.71 -5.90 18.00
N ALA A 451 -15.51 -6.98 17.25
CA ALA A 451 -15.72 -8.32 17.76
C ALA A 451 -14.82 -9.37 17.11
N ILE A 452 -13.74 -9.73 17.78
CA ILE A 452 -13.15 -11.06 17.61
C ILE A 452 -13.93 -12.03 18.49
N VAL A 453 -14.34 -13.16 17.95
CA VAL A 453 -15.12 -14.17 18.67
C VAL A 453 -14.31 -15.44 18.78
N PRO A 454 -13.75 -15.76 19.95
CA PRO A 454 -13.13 -17.05 20.18
C PRO A 454 -14.16 -18.17 20.08
N LEU A 455 -13.85 -19.22 19.32
CA LEU A 455 -14.67 -20.43 19.23
C LEU A 455 -14.07 -21.58 20.06
N SER A 456 -12.76 -21.61 20.15
CA SER A 456 -11.98 -22.55 20.94
C SER A 456 -10.63 -21.94 21.31
N ASP A 457 -9.81 -22.67 22.06
CA ASP A 457 -8.44 -22.24 22.40
C ASP A 457 -7.52 -22.06 21.19
N SER A 458 -7.89 -22.60 20.05
CA SER A 458 -7.10 -22.56 18.82
C SER A 458 -7.80 -21.91 17.64
N LEU A 459 -9.07 -21.52 17.78
CA LEU A 459 -9.86 -21.03 16.65
C LEU A 459 -10.70 -19.81 17.05
N MET A 460 -10.63 -18.77 16.24
CA MET A 460 -11.44 -17.56 16.38
C MET A 460 -12.18 -17.26 15.08
N VAL A 461 -13.32 -16.58 15.18
CA VAL A 461 -13.98 -15.92 14.05
C VAL A 461 -13.65 -14.43 14.08
N ILE A 462 -13.26 -13.92 12.94
CA ILE A 462 -12.97 -12.52 12.74
C ILE A 462 -13.97 -11.97 11.72
N PRO A 463 -14.87 -11.08 12.13
CA PRO A 463 -15.74 -10.37 11.20
C PRO A 463 -14.91 -9.44 10.29
N ASN A 464 -15.29 -9.31 9.03
CA ASN A 464 -14.69 -8.40 8.05
C ASN A 464 -15.75 -7.78 7.12
N GLU A 465 -15.33 -6.93 6.17
CA GLU A 465 -16.26 -6.22 5.27
C GLU A 465 -17.08 -7.15 4.39
N GLU A 466 -16.53 -8.29 4.02
CA GLU A 466 -17.14 -9.27 3.11
C GLU A 466 -17.86 -10.41 3.84
N GLY A 467 -17.73 -10.45 5.16
CA GLY A 467 -18.33 -11.47 6.01
C GLY A 467 -17.47 -11.85 7.21
N PHE A 468 -16.88 -13.04 7.15
CA PHE A 468 -16.13 -13.61 8.27
C PHE A 468 -14.93 -14.41 7.79
N ALA A 469 -13.87 -14.38 8.58
CA ALA A 469 -12.73 -15.27 8.45
C ALA A 469 -12.56 -16.11 9.72
N LEU A 470 -12.19 -17.36 9.56
CA LEU A 470 -11.69 -18.19 10.65
C LEU A 470 -10.20 -17.92 10.81
N PHE A 471 -9.78 -17.70 12.02
CA PHE A 471 -8.40 -17.53 12.40
C PHE A 471 -7.96 -18.66 13.31
N THR A 472 -7.00 -19.46 12.84
CA THR A 472 -6.39 -20.51 13.65
C THR A 472 -5.20 -19.90 14.40
N ILE A 473 -5.27 -19.87 15.73
CA ILE A 473 -4.16 -19.41 16.55
C ILE A 473 -2.99 -20.39 16.33
N PRO A 474 -1.86 -19.95 15.74
CA PRO A 474 -0.73 -20.83 15.57
C PRO A 474 -0.28 -21.35 16.94
N ALA A 475 -0.11 -22.66 17.08
CA ALA A 475 0.64 -23.19 18.20
C ALA A 475 2.00 -22.45 18.21
N VAL A 476 2.40 -21.92 19.38
CA VAL A 476 3.63 -21.11 19.54
C VAL A 476 4.84 -21.89 19.01
N LYS A 477 5.03 -21.91 17.72
CA LYS A 477 6.34 -22.10 17.14
C LYS A 477 6.92 -20.69 17.08
N HIS A 478 7.96 -20.45 17.86
CA HIS A 478 8.79 -19.31 17.64
C HIS A 478 9.01 -19.20 16.12
N ARG A 479 8.57 -18.09 15.56
CA ARG A 479 8.71 -17.74 14.15
C ARG A 479 10.19 -17.41 13.83
N GLN A 480 11.09 -18.23 14.40
CA GLN A 480 12.55 -17.96 14.40
C GLN A 480 13.24 -18.30 13.09
N ASP A 481 12.59 -18.95 12.13
CA ASP A 481 13.31 -19.48 10.96
C ASP A 481 12.83 -19.00 9.58
N LEU A 482 11.86 -18.09 9.49
CA LEU A 482 11.67 -17.37 8.24
C LEU A 482 12.59 -16.17 8.26
N ALA A 483 13.78 -16.32 7.69
CA ALA A 483 14.68 -15.20 7.46
C ALA A 483 13.94 -14.15 6.60
N HIS A 484 13.29 -13.22 7.29
CA HIS A 484 12.75 -12.04 6.65
C HIS A 484 13.93 -11.29 6.05
N SER A 485 14.04 -11.33 4.74
CA SER A 485 15.17 -10.69 4.05
C SER A 485 14.65 -9.68 3.05
N VAL A 486 15.15 -8.47 3.14
CA VAL A 486 15.02 -7.48 2.09
C VAL A 486 16.12 -7.74 1.06
N TYR A 487 15.83 -7.53 -0.20
CA TYR A 487 16.79 -7.67 -1.29
C TYR A 487 16.74 -6.48 -2.22
N ILE A 488 17.90 -5.98 -2.60
CA ILE A 488 18.03 -5.08 -3.74
C ILE A 488 17.90 -5.94 -4.99
N ARG A 489 16.75 -5.84 -5.64
CA ARG A 489 16.37 -6.66 -6.81
C ARG A 489 17.14 -6.27 -8.04
N ASN A 490 17.07 -4.97 -8.37
CA ASN A 490 17.64 -4.45 -9.59
C ASN A 490 18.36 -3.13 -9.32
N MET A 491 19.33 -2.85 -10.14
CA MET A 491 19.94 -1.54 -10.27
C MET A 491 19.93 -1.12 -11.74
N TYR A 492 19.42 0.07 -12.00
CA TYR A 492 19.34 0.67 -13.33
C TYR A 492 20.19 1.92 -13.40
N ILE A 493 20.73 2.16 -14.58
CA ILE A 493 21.17 3.49 -14.99
C ILE A 493 19.94 4.18 -15.60
N THR A 494 19.59 5.37 -15.12
CA THR A 494 18.39 6.10 -15.60
C THR A 494 18.72 7.14 -16.67
N TYR A 495 19.98 7.56 -16.80
CA TYR A 495 20.45 8.50 -17.81
C TYR A 495 21.78 8.01 -18.41
N PRO A 496 22.00 8.12 -19.71
CA PRO A 496 21.18 8.73 -20.78
C PRO A 496 20.01 7.84 -21.25
N LYS A 497 20.00 6.56 -20.91
CA LYS A 497 18.95 5.61 -21.28
C LYS A 497 18.74 4.64 -20.12
N ASP A 498 17.49 4.36 -19.81
CA ASP A 498 17.15 3.36 -18.80
C ASP A 498 17.75 2.00 -19.17
N SER A 499 18.64 1.49 -18.34
CA SER A 499 19.39 0.27 -18.62
C SER A 499 19.62 -0.52 -17.33
N LEU A 500 19.21 -1.78 -17.33
CA LEU A 500 19.44 -2.71 -16.23
C LEU A 500 20.93 -3.11 -16.19
N ILE A 501 21.60 -2.88 -15.06
CA ILE A 501 23.01 -3.23 -14.87
C ILE A 501 23.24 -4.30 -13.79
N TYR A 502 22.27 -4.50 -12.92
CA TYR A 502 22.31 -5.51 -11.88
C TYR A 502 20.92 -6.10 -11.64
N THR A 503 20.88 -7.41 -11.53
CA THR A 503 19.74 -8.19 -11.04
C THR A 503 20.23 -9.12 -9.94
N ALA A 504 19.48 -9.22 -8.84
CA ALA A 504 19.82 -10.07 -7.71
C ALA A 504 20.03 -11.53 -8.15
N ASN A 505 21.19 -12.07 -7.81
CA ASN A 505 21.46 -13.48 -7.91
C ASN A 505 21.50 -14.07 -6.50
N PHE A 506 20.46 -14.80 -6.12
CA PHE A 506 20.31 -15.36 -4.78
C PHE A 506 21.32 -16.50 -4.46
N LEU A 507 22.05 -16.98 -5.46
CA LEU A 507 23.00 -18.09 -5.32
C LEU A 507 24.46 -17.66 -5.40
N GLY A 508 24.76 -16.39 -5.65
CA GLY A 508 26.11 -15.91 -5.91
C GLY A 508 26.52 -14.68 -5.10
N LYS A 509 27.83 -14.38 -5.11
CA LYS A 509 28.34 -13.12 -4.57
C LYS A 509 27.88 -11.96 -5.44
N LYS A 510 27.55 -10.82 -4.79
CA LYS A 510 27.23 -9.59 -5.49
C LYS A 510 28.43 -9.12 -6.32
N PRO A 511 28.23 -8.74 -7.58
CA PRO A 511 29.32 -8.28 -8.44
C PRO A 511 29.82 -6.91 -8.01
N SER A 512 31.09 -6.60 -8.26
CA SER A 512 31.61 -5.23 -8.20
C SER A 512 31.15 -4.47 -9.46
N LEU A 513 30.35 -3.44 -9.29
CA LEU A 513 29.77 -2.67 -10.37
C LEU A 513 30.57 -1.39 -10.59
N ALA A 514 31.02 -1.14 -11.82
CA ALA A 514 31.70 0.10 -12.21
C ALA A 514 30.86 0.80 -13.29
N ILE A 515 30.51 2.07 -13.02
CA ILE A 515 29.62 2.89 -13.84
C ILE A 515 30.38 4.07 -14.38
N ASN A 516 30.24 4.35 -15.65
CA ASN A 516 30.85 5.51 -16.28
C ASN A 516 30.26 6.81 -15.74
N TYR A 517 31.06 7.86 -15.58
CA TYR A 517 30.60 9.15 -15.09
C TYR A 517 29.44 9.74 -15.91
N THR A 518 29.38 9.50 -17.20
CA THR A 518 28.30 9.94 -18.10
C THR A 518 26.95 9.29 -17.80
N SER A 519 26.95 8.24 -16.98
CA SER A 519 25.78 7.43 -16.64
C SER A 519 25.57 7.38 -15.11
N ASN A 520 25.84 8.48 -14.43
CA ASN A 520 25.93 8.61 -12.97
C ASN A 520 24.58 8.82 -12.27
N SER A 521 23.48 8.55 -12.96
CA SER A 521 22.14 8.52 -12.37
C SER A 521 21.66 7.09 -12.29
N VAL A 522 21.30 6.64 -11.08
CA VAL A 522 20.99 5.24 -10.80
C VAL A 522 19.70 5.10 -10.02
N ARG A 523 18.95 4.05 -10.31
CA ARG A 523 17.75 3.65 -9.57
C ARG A 523 17.93 2.25 -9.02
N PHE A 524 17.56 2.10 -7.77
CA PHE A 524 17.50 0.83 -7.07
C PHE A 524 16.05 0.41 -6.90
N ASP A 525 15.73 -0.82 -7.29
CA ASP A 525 14.48 -1.47 -6.95
C ASP A 525 14.76 -2.53 -5.88
N TYR A 526 14.03 -2.49 -4.80
CA TYR A 526 14.19 -3.43 -3.69
C TYR A 526 12.84 -3.99 -3.27
N SER A 527 12.86 -5.20 -2.73
CA SER A 527 11.65 -5.85 -2.26
C SER A 527 12.01 -6.92 -1.21
N LEU A 528 10.98 -7.46 -0.60
CA LEU A 528 11.14 -8.58 0.33
C LEU A 528 11.37 -9.89 -0.42
N SER A 529 11.93 -10.87 0.30
CA SER A 529 12.14 -12.24 -0.19
C SER A 529 10.83 -13.02 -0.38
N PHE A 530 9.73 -12.53 0.18
CA PHE A 530 8.43 -13.19 0.16
C PHE A 530 7.30 -12.16 0.11
N LEU A 531 6.14 -12.61 -0.32
CA LEU A 531 4.90 -11.85 -0.20
C LEU A 531 4.42 -11.96 1.24
N ALA A 532 4.66 -10.92 2.04
CA ALA A 532 4.03 -10.80 3.34
C ALA A 532 2.54 -10.47 3.15
N PHE A 533 1.68 -11.12 3.91
CA PHE A 533 0.30 -10.70 4.03
C PHE A 533 0.27 -9.28 4.59
N GLY A 534 -0.47 -8.38 3.95
CA GLY A 534 -0.54 -6.99 4.37
C GLY A 534 0.77 -6.22 4.13
N GLY A 535 1.37 -6.36 2.96
CA GLY A 535 2.64 -5.71 2.58
C GLY A 535 2.69 -4.19 2.75
N ASP A 536 1.56 -3.54 2.92
CA ASP A 536 1.46 -2.09 3.12
C ASP A 536 2.02 -1.59 4.45
N ASP A 537 2.19 -2.47 5.44
CA ASP A 537 2.72 -2.10 6.77
C ASP A 537 4.23 -2.25 6.89
N ILE A 538 4.88 -2.84 5.91
CA ILE A 538 6.33 -2.97 5.91
C ILE A 538 6.94 -1.66 5.42
N ARG A 539 7.75 -1.08 6.26
CA ARG A 539 8.41 0.20 5.97
C ARG A 539 9.86 -0.02 5.63
N PHE A 540 10.32 0.75 4.67
CA PHE A 540 11.71 0.75 4.27
C PHE A 540 12.39 2.03 4.72
N GLN A 541 13.65 1.91 5.06
CA GLN A 541 14.59 3.01 5.16
C GLN A 541 15.78 2.69 4.27
N TYR A 542 16.34 3.69 3.65
CA TYR A 542 17.52 3.54 2.81
C TYR A 542 18.54 4.63 3.15
N ARG A 543 19.80 4.34 2.85
CA ARG A 543 20.89 5.31 2.91
C ARG A 543 21.91 5.03 1.82
N LEU A 544 22.71 6.03 1.52
CA LEU A 544 23.85 5.93 0.62
C LEU A 544 25.11 6.21 1.45
N ASN A 545 26.05 5.28 1.41
CA ASN A 545 27.24 5.26 2.27
C ASN A 545 26.85 5.28 3.77
N GLU A 546 27.64 5.91 4.63
CA GLU A 546 27.40 6.08 6.07
C GLU A 546 26.47 7.26 6.40
N GLY A 547 25.69 7.74 5.43
CA GLY A 547 24.74 8.82 5.63
C GLY A 547 23.62 8.47 6.64
N ALA A 548 22.83 9.47 7.02
CA ALA A 548 21.64 9.26 7.83
C ALA A 548 20.62 8.40 7.08
N TRP A 549 19.90 7.55 7.84
CA TRP A 549 18.78 6.81 7.28
C TRP A 549 17.67 7.77 6.83
N SER A 550 17.02 7.44 5.71
CA SER A 550 15.84 8.16 5.24
C SER A 550 14.69 8.08 6.25
N ASP A 551 13.67 8.91 6.06
CA ASP A 551 12.36 8.68 6.67
C ASP A 551 11.77 7.34 6.22
N TYR A 552 10.80 6.85 6.98
CA TYR A 552 10.07 5.62 6.64
C TYR A 552 9.28 5.80 5.35
N THR A 553 9.39 4.82 4.45
CA THR A 553 8.68 4.81 3.18
C THR A 553 8.13 3.42 2.88
N THR A 554 7.01 3.36 2.15
CA THR A 554 6.45 2.14 1.56
C THR A 554 6.84 1.98 0.09
N VAL A 555 7.56 2.95 -0.48
CA VAL A 555 8.02 2.92 -1.88
C VAL A 555 9.15 1.90 -2.03
N HIS A 556 9.07 1.07 -3.04
CA HIS A 556 10.03 -0.01 -3.33
C HIS A 556 11.17 0.40 -4.26
N THR A 557 11.30 1.68 -4.55
CA THR A 557 12.32 2.22 -5.46
C THR A 557 12.98 3.46 -4.91
N LYS A 558 14.27 3.65 -5.21
CA LYS A 558 14.99 4.89 -4.90
C LYS A 558 15.91 5.26 -6.03
N GLU A 559 15.79 6.49 -6.48
CA GLU A 559 16.66 7.08 -7.49
C GLU A 559 17.61 8.10 -6.90
N TYR A 560 18.86 8.07 -7.38
CA TYR A 560 19.88 9.06 -7.15
C TYR A 560 20.37 9.59 -8.49
N SER A 561 20.26 10.89 -8.68
CA SER A 561 20.67 11.54 -9.93
C SER A 561 21.97 12.28 -9.76
N ASN A 562 22.81 12.23 -10.78
CA ASN A 562 24.06 13.01 -10.90
C ASN A 562 25.04 12.80 -9.74
N LEU A 563 25.32 11.54 -9.39
CA LEU A 563 26.30 11.18 -8.38
C LEU A 563 27.72 11.57 -8.86
N SER A 564 28.54 12.04 -7.93
CA SER A 564 29.96 12.32 -8.18
C SER A 564 30.77 11.04 -8.40
N GLU A 565 31.99 11.18 -8.88
CA GLU A 565 32.94 10.05 -8.91
C GLU A 565 33.28 9.56 -7.49
N GLY A 566 33.33 8.23 -7.31
CA GLY A 566 33.65 7.64 -6.00
C GLY A 566 33.05 6.24 -5.80
N ASP A 567 33.34 5.69 -4.65
CA ASP A 567 32.76 4.44 -4.20
C ASP A 567 31.48 4.71 -3.41
N TYR A 568 30.45 3.93 -3.69
CA TYR A 568 29.14 4.04 -3.06
C TYR A 568 28.67 2.68 -2.58
N THR A 569 28.02 2.69 -1.44
CA THR A 569 27.25 1.54 -0.92
C THR A 569 25.85 2.01 -0.65
N PHE A 570 24.90 1.46 -1.40
CA PHE A 570 23.49 1.66 -1.14
C PHE A 570 23.02 0.58 -0.17
N GLU A 571 22.42 1.01 0.92
CA GLU A 571 21.84 0.13 1.94
C GLU A 571 20.35 0.36 2.04
N VAL A 572 19.60 -0.73 2.13
CA VAL A 572 18.16 -0.71 2.38
C VAL A 572 17.84 -1.59 3.58
N LYS A 573 17.03 -1.06 4.49
CA LYS A 573 16.55 -1.75 5.68
C LYS A 573 15.04 -1.86 5.60
N ALA A 574 14.51 -3.07 5.71
CA ALA A 574 13.09 -3.32 5.94
C ALA A 574 12.82 -3.41 7.44
N ILE A 575 11.72 -2.81 7.86
CA ILE A 575 11.25 -2.82 9.24
C ILE A 575 9.88 -3.47 9.22
N TYR A 576 9.78 -4.58 9.92
CA TYR A 576 8.58 -5.39 9.99
C TYR A 576 7.68 -4.92 11.14
N PRO A 577 6.37 -5.20 11.09
CA PRO A 577 5.43 -4.80 12.14
C PRO A 577 5.77 -5.34 13.52
N ASP A 578 6.48 -6.47 13.61
CA ASP A 578 6.98 -7.07 14.86
C ASP A 578 8.25 -6.40 15.41
N GLY A 579 8.69 -5.30 14.77
CA GLY A 579 9.91 -4.57 15.14
C GLY A 579 11.21 -5.24 14.68
N THR A 580 11.16 -6.41 14.06
CA THR A 580 12.35 -7.02 13.47
C THR A 580 12.80 -6.25 12.23
N THR A 581 14.08 -6.32 11.92
CA THR A 581 14.65 -5.61 10.76
C THR A 581 15.53 -6.54 9.94
N SER A 582 15.51 -6.36 8.63
CA SER A 582 16.49 -6.96 7.73
C SER A 582 17.20 -5.88 6.92
N LEU A 583 18.44 -6.15 6.54
CA LEU A 583 19.29 -5.22 5.81
C LEU A 583 19.84 -5.91 4.56
N ASP A 584 19.92 -5.16 3.49
CA ASP A 584 20.68 -5.55 2.29
C ASP A 584 21.48 -4.37 1.77
N GLU A 585 22.64 -4.66 1.15
CA GLU A 585 23.55 -3.64 0.65
C GLU A 585 24.07 -3.98 -0.75
N LEU A 586 24.33 -2.96 -1.56
CA LEU A 586 24.94 -3.10 -2.87
C LEU A 586 26.00 -2.02 -3.07
N SER A 587 27.25 -2.45 -3.28
CA SER A 587 28.37 -1.55 -3.52
C SER A 587 28.59 -1.36 -5.03
N PHE A 588 28.85 -0.12 -5.43
CA PHE A 588 29.17 0.25 -6.80
C PHE A 588 30.14 1.43 -6.83
N ARG A 589 30.84 1.60 -7.94
CA ARG A 589 31.78 2.70 -8.16
C ARG A 589 31.39 3.51 -9.37
N ILE A 590 31.38 4.82 -9.24
CA ILE A 590 31.31 5.75 -10.36
C ILE A 590 32.73 6.15 -10.74
N LEU A 591 33.09 5.82 -11.96
CA LEU A 591 34.41 6.11 -12.50
C LEU A 591 34.59 7.62 -12.69
N PRO A 592 35.81 8.16 -12.48
CA PRO A 592 36.05 9.56 -12.73
C PRO A 592 35.85 9.91 -14.22
N PRO A 593 35.39 11.13 -14.51
CA PRO A 593 35.28 11.60 -15.89
C PRO A 593 36.68 11.65 -16.53
N TRP A 594 36.73 11.46 -17.85
CA TRP A 594 37.99 11.37 -18.59
C TRP A 594 38.94 12.55 -18.29
N TYR A 595 38.36 13.74 -18.04
CA TYR A 595 39.15 14.96 -17.74
C TYR A 595 39.67 15.05 -16.30
N ARG A 596 39.25 14.11 -15.41
CA ARG A 596 39.80 13.92 -14.05
C ARG A 596 40.53 12.57 -13.89
N SER A 597 40.79 11.88 -15.00
CA SER A 597 41.57 10.66 -14.97
C SER A 597 43.06 10.94 -14.83
N VAL A 598 43.82 9.99 -14.30
CA VAL A 598 45.30 10.11 -14.19
C VAL A 598 45.94 10.50 -15.52
N PRO A 599 45.53 9.92 -16.68
CA PRO A 599 46.08 10.33 -17.99
C PRO A 599 45.75 11.81 -18.30
N ALA A 600 44.58 12.31 -17.92
CA ALA A 600 44.20 13.70 -18.14
C ALA A 600 45.04 14.68 -17.29
N TYR A 601 45.32 14.35 -16.03
CA TYR A 601 46.21 15.16 -15.18
C TYR A 601 47.64 15.14 -15.72
N VAL A 602 48.14 13.98 -16.21
CA VAL A 602 49.45 13.93 -16.90
C VAL A 602 49.44 14.83 -18.15
N PHE A 603 48.38 14.78 -18.93
CA PHE A 603 48.21 15.65 -20.09
C PHE A 603 48.18 17.15 -19.70
N TYR A 604 47.43 17.52 -18.66
CA TYR A 604 47.40 18.90 -18.15
C TYR A 604 48.76 19.35 -17.62
N PHE A 605 49.49 18.43 -16.95
CA PHE A 605 50.82 18.70 -16.49
C PHE A 605 51.80 18.93 -17.65
N ILE A 606 51.71 18.11 -18.73
CA ILE A 606 52.47 18.32 -19.94
C ILE A 606 52.13 19.63 -20.62
N LEU A 607 50.82 19.96 -20.73
CA LEU A 607 50.39 21.24 -21.26
C LEU A 607 50.88 22.43 -20.43
N MET A 608 50.88 22.30 -19.11
CA MET A 608 51.45 23.29 -18.22
C MET A 608 52.94 23.48 -18.47
N LEU A 609 53.74 22.37 -18.59
CA LEU A 609 55.15 22.41 -18.89
C LEU A 609 55.40 23.05 -20.28
N LEU A 610 54.59 22.68 -21.27
CA LEU A 610 54.66 23.31 -22.61
C LEU A 610 54.32 24.80 -22.56
N GLY A 611 53.35 25.16 -21.76
CA GLY A 611 53.00 26.58 -21.52
C GLY A 611 54.15 27.37 -20.86
N VAL A 612 54.78 26.76 -19.83
CA VAL A 612 55.96 27.37 -19.18
C VAL A 612 57.12 27.48 -20.16
N TRP A 613 57.34 26.37 -20.93
CA TRP A 613 58.38 26.40 -21.96
C TRP A 613 58.12 27.44 -23.05
N TYR A 614 56.86 27.56 -23.49
CA TYR A 614 56.44 28.57 -24.48
C TYR A 614 56.61 30.00 -23.93
N ILE A 615 56.23 30.24 -22.66
CA ILE A 615 56.48 31.53 -22.00
C ILE A 615 57.96 31.84 -21.89
N TYR A 616 58.75 30.85 -21.45
CA TYR A 616 60.22 31.01 -21.37
C TYR A 616 60.85 31.29 -22.74
N ARG A 617 60.43 30.60 -23.78
CA ARG A 617 60.92 30.81 -25.13
C ARG A 617 60.45 32.15 -25.71
N TRP A 618 59.21 32.51 -25.39
CA TRP A 618 58.64 33.79 -25.80
C TRP A 618 59.37 34.95 -25.11
N ASP A 619 59.68 34.81 -23.85
CA ASP A 619 60.44 35.81 -23.08
C ASP A 619 61.92 35.89 -23.58
N ASP A 620 62.56 34.75 -23.91
CA ASP A 620 63.90 34.70 -24.52
C ASP A 620 63.88 35.37 -25.89
N VAL A 621 62.87 35.10 -26.71
CA VAL A 621 62.69 35.81 -28.01
C VAL A 621 62.39 37.30 -27.82
N ARG A 622 61.62 37.65 -26.79
CA ARG A 622 61.29 39.05 -26.48
C ARG A 622 62.51 39.78 -25.94
N VAL A 623 63.29 39.17 -25.10
CA VAL A 623 64.57 39.73 -24.61
C VAL A 623 65.56 39.91 -25.73
N LYS A 624 65.67 38.95 -26.65
CA LYS A 624 66.53 39.09 -27.85
C LYS A 624 66.09 40.24 -28.76
N ARG A 625 64.72 40.34 -29.04
CA ARG A 625 64.16 41.43 -29.83
C ARG A 625 64.30 42.80 -29.12
N LYS A 626 64.18 42.84 -27.79
CA LYS A 626 64.43 44.08 -27.04
C LYS A 626 65.90 44.51 -27.08
N LYS A 627 66.84 43.56 -27.11
CA LYS A 627 68.27 43.91 -27.26
C LYS A 627 68.61 44.46 -28.68
N GLU A 628 67.92 43.89 -29.70
CA GLU A 628 68.09 44.39 -31.08
C GLU A 628 67.37 45.75 -31.32
N GLN A 629 66.21 45.93 -30.68
CA GLN A 629 65.43 47.18 -30.80
C GLN A 629 65.99 48.35 -29.97
N ALA A 630 66.65 48.00 -28.84
CA ALA A 630 67.29 49.05 -28.02
C ALA A 630 68.51 49.71 -28.67
N VAL A 631 69.00 49.08 -29.74
CA VAL A 631 70.10 49.69 -30.56
C VAL A 631 69.57 50.62 -31.70
N VAL A 632 68.31 50.35 -32.10
CA VAL A 632 67.68 51.11 -33.24
C VAL A 632 66.77 52.28 -32.73
N GLU A 633 66.30 52.21 -31.48
CA GLU A 633 65.26 53.10 -30.96
C GLU A 633 65.77 54.39 -30.35
N LYS A 634 67.09 54.50 -30.14
CA LYS A 634 67.69 55.73 -29.61
C LYS A 634 67.74 56.88 -30.60
N ASP A 635 67.41 56.59 -31.84
CA ASP A 635 67.48 57.64 -32.89
C ASP A 635 66.11 58.06 -33.42
N LYS A 636 64.99 57.46 -32.95
CA LYS A 636 63.62 57.82 -33.42
C LYS A 636 62.72 58.45 -32.39
N GLU A 637 63.08 58.43 -31.12
CA GLU A 637 62.21 58.84 -30.00
C GLU A 637 62.00 60.35 -29.85
N LEU A 638 62.66 61.20 -30.68
CA LEU A 638 62.50 62.62 -30.50
C LEU A 638 61.48 63.27 -31.43
N HIS A 639 60.84 62.50 -32.33
CA HIS A 639 59.97 63.13 -33.33
C HIS A 639 58.52 62.67 -33.41
N GLU A 640 58.09 61.68 -32.71
CA GLU A 640 56.74 61.16 -32.81
C GLU A 640 55.87 61.24 -31.53
N MET A 641 56.39 61.70 -30.41
CA MET A 641 55.66 61.77 -29.15
C MET A 641 54.55 62.82 -29.01
N GLU A 642 54.50 63.75 -29.93
CA GLU A 642 53.45 64.77 -29.83
C GLU A 642 52.16 64.52 -30.61
N LYS A 643 52.15 63.55 -31.51
CA LYS A 643 50.97 63.36 -32.38
C LYS A 643 50.06 62.19 -32.02
N GLU A 644 50.50 61.26 -31.22
CA GLU A 644 49.67 60.04 -30.90
C GLU A 644 48.79 60.19 -29.63
N PHE A 645 49.09 61.14 -28.77
CA PHE A 645 48.36 61.28 -27.50
C PHE A 645 46.94 61.80 -27.64
N GLU A 646 46.59 62.50 -28.72
CA GLU A 646 45.22 62.98 -28.94
C GLU A 646 44.31 62.03 -29.68
N ALA A 647 44.83 61.09 -30.44
CA ALA A 647 44.01 60.15 -31.23
C ALA A 647 43.52 58.91 -30.45
N GLU A 648 44.25 58.50 -29.41
CA GLU A 648 43.94 57.31 -28.66
C GLU A 648 42.84 57.54 -27.62
N LYS A 649 42.71 58.72 -27.08
CA LYS A 649 41.69 59.04 -26.10
C LYS A 649 40.26 58.97 -26.70
N SER A 650 40.11 59.38 -27.94
CA SER A 650 38.83 59.43 -28.64
C SER A 650 38.31 58.03 -29.07
N ARG A 651 39.19 57.01 -29.25
CA ARG A 651 38.77 55.65 -29.66
C ARG A 651 38.32 54.82 -28.48
N ARG A 652 38.91 54.95 -27.32
CA ARG A 652 38.51 54.19 -26.11
C ARG A 652 37.15 54.61 -25.57
N GLU A 653 36.82 55.93 -25.65
CA GLU A 653 35.48 56.31 -25.15
C GLU A 653 34.30 55.76 -25.99
N LYS A 654 34.52 55.60 -27.31
CA LYS A 654 33.50 55.04 -28.19
C LYS A 654 33.30 53.52 -28.00
N GLN A 655 34.37 52.80 -27.69
CA GLN A 655 34.25 51.32 -27.46
C GLN A 655 33.60 51.00 -26.14
N ILE A 656 33.84 51.73 -25.08
CA ILE A 656 33.21 51.53 -23.77
C ILE A 656 31.72 51.82 -23.85
N MET A 657 31.30 52.85 -24.54
CA MET A 657 29.89 53.21 -24.71
C MET A 657 29.10 52.15 -25.53
N GLN A 658 29.77 51.45 -26.44
CA GLN A 658 29.13 50.41 -27.27
C GLN A 658 28.97 49.11 -26.50
N LEU A 659 29.96 48.73 -25.69
CA LEU A 659 29.90 47.53 -24.82
C LEU A 659 28.89 47.70 -23.66
N GLU A 660 28.75 48.92 -23.11
CA GLU A 660 27.73 49.18 -22.10
C GLU A 660 26.33 49.10 -22.67
N LYS A 661 26.11 49.51 -23.89
CA LYS A 661 24.83 49.42 -24.57
C LYS A 661 24.44 47.95 -24.84
N GLU A 662 25.37 47.13 -25.34
CA GLU A 662 25.12 45.70 -25.62
C GLU A 662 24.85 44.94 -24.33
N LYS A 663 25.55 45.26 -23.24
CA LYS A 663 25.30 44.64 -21.93
C LYS A 663 23.91 45.00 -21.38
N LEU A 664 23.50 46.27 -21.56
CA LEU A 664 22.19 46.71 -21.09
C LEU A 664 21.04 46.06 -21.87
N GLU A 665 21.22 45.88 -23.18
CA GLU A 665 20.23 45.20 -24.03
C GLU A 665 20.11 43.70 -23.68
N TYR A 666 21.20 43.04 -23.36
CA TYR A 666 21.21 41.64 -22.93
C TYR A 666 20.53 41.46 -21.56
N ASP A 667 20.81 42.29 -20.58
CA ASP A 667 20.20 42.23 -19.24
C ASP A 667 18.70 42.51 -19.30
N LEU A 668 18.25 43.35 -20.20
CA LEU A 668 16.84 43.68 -20.40
C LEU A 668 16.08 42.53 -21.04
N GLN A 669 16.71 41.84 -21.98
CA GLN A 669 16.14 40.69 -22.66
C GLN A 669 16.00 39.48 -21.69
N HIS A 670 17.00 39.25 -20.85
CA HIS A 670 17.00 38.19 -19.83
C HIS A 670 15.90 38.42 -18.78
N LYS A 671 15.77 39.67 -18.29
CA LYS A 671 14.71 40.01 -17.32
C LYS A 671 13.29 39.90 -17.90
N SER A 672 13.12 40.21 -19.16
CA SER A 672 11.83 40.05 -19.85
C SER A 672 11.43 38.58 -20.00
N GLN A 673 12.41 37.70 -20.27
CA GLN A 673 12.19 36.26 -20.36
C GLN A 673 11.83 35.61 -18.99
N GLU A 674 12.48 36.08 -17.94
CA GLU A 674 12.23 35.66 -16.57
C GLU A 674 10.79 35.98 -16.12
N MET A 675 10.31 37.17 -16.50
CA MET A 675 8.95 37.63 -16.24
C MET A 675 7.91 36.80 -16.98
N ALA A 676 8.16 36.44 -18.24
CA ALA A 676 7.27 35.58 -19.01
C ALA A 676 7.11 34.21 -18.37
N ASN A 677 8.20 33.61 -17.85
CA ASN A 677 8.19 32.35 -17.16
C ASN A 677 7.41 32.39 -15.83
N LEU A 678 7.52 33.49 -15.09
CA LEU A 678 6.73 33.69 -13.86
C LEU A 678 5.22 33.73 -14.14
N MET A 679 4.83 34.41 -15.23
CA MET A 679 3.44 34.50 -15.66
C MET A 679 2.87 33.10 -16.07
N ILE A 680 3.62 32.32 -16.83
CA ILE A 680 3.21 30.98 -17.26
C ILE A 680 3.01 30.07 -16.04
N ASN A 681 3.89 30.15 -15.04
CA ASN A 681 3.77 29.38 -13.81
C ASN A 681 2.54 29.79 -12.97
N PHE A 682 2.19 31.08 -12.96
CA PHE A 682 1.00 31.57 -12.26
C PHE A 682 -0.28 31.05 -12.91
N VAL A 683 -0.33 31.00 -14.22
CA VAL A 683 -1.50 30.46 -14.95
C VAL A 683 -1.65 28.95 -14.73
N ARG A 684 -0.56 28.18 -14.82
CA ARG A 684 -0.61 26.74 -14.51
C ARG A 684 -1.16 26.46 -13.12
N LYS A 685 -0.78 27.29 -12.14
CA LYS A 685 -1.33 27.20 -10.79
C LYS A 685 -2.83 27.46 -10.77
N ASN A 686 -3.30 28.47 -11.49
CA ASN A 686 -4.73 28.81 -11.54
C ASN A 686 -5.56 27.79 -12.32
N GLU A 687 -5.01 27.21 -13.39
CA GLU A 687 -5.64 26.10 -14.11
C GLU A 687 -5.83 24.88 -13.20
N MET A 688 -4.79 24.49 -12.48
CA MET A 688 -4.84 23.37 -11.52
C MET A 688 -5.88 23.64 -10.41
N LEU A 689 -5.96 24.85 -9.89
CA LEU A 689 -6.96 25.23 -8.90
C LEU A 689 -8.38 25.18 -9.47
N THR A 690 -8.55 25.53 -10.75
CA THR A 690 -9.85 25.48 -11.44
C THR A 690 -10.28 24.02 -11.72
N GLU A 691 -9.34 23.14 -12.03
CA GLU A 691 -9.57 21.71 -12.23
C GLU A 691 -10.00 21.06 -10.91
N ILE A 692 -9.27 21.32 -9.82
CA ILE A 692 -9.63 20.89 -8.47
C ILE A 692 -11.03 21.38 -8.10
N LYS A 693 -11.36 22.63 -8.42
CA LYS A 693 -12.69 23.21 -8.20
C LYS A 693 -13.77 22.43 -8.94
N SER A 694 -13.53 22.05 -10.19
CA SER A 694 -14.48 21.28 -10.99
C SER A 694 -14.70 19.88 -10.44
N GLU A 695 -13.65 19.25 -9.90
CA GLU A 695 -13.73 17.96 -9.25
C GLU A 695 -14.49 18.03 -7.92
N ILE A 696 -14.23 19.05 -7.12
CA ILE A 696 -14.97 19.32 -5.89
C ILE A 696 -16.47 19.50 -6.19
N PHE A 697 -16.81 20.17 -7.28
CA PHE A 697 -18.19 20.38 -7.67
C PHE A 697 -18.88 19.07 -8.10
N LYS A 698 -18.15 18.19 -8.81
CA LYS A 698 -18.64 16.85 -9.17
C LYS A 698 -18.91 16.01 -7.91
N VAL A 699 -17.98 16.02 -6.96
CA VAL A 699 -18.15 15.33 -5.69
C VAL A 699 -19.32 15.90 -4.90
N ALA A 700 -19.45 17.21 -4.81
CA ALA A 700 -20.56 17.87 -4.12
C ALA A 700 -21.94 17.55 -4.73
N SER A 701 -21.99 17.38 -6.06
CA SER A 701 -23.23 17.03 -6.78
C SER A 701 -23.61 15.55 -6.62
N SER A 702 -22.65 14.67 -6.34
CA SER A 702 -22.89 13.22 -6.18
C SER A 702 -23.31 12.81 -4.77
N LEU A 703 -23.17 13.67 -3.78
CA LEU A 703 -23.56 13.40 -2.39
C LEU A 703 -25.08 13.36 -2.23
N LYS A 704 -25.62 12.17 -1.88
CA LYS A 704 -27.02 11.91 -1.59
C LYS A 704 -27.16 11.26 -0.21
N GLY A 705 -28.04 11.74 0.65
CA GLY A 705 -28.30 11.17 1.98
C GLY A 705 -28.33 12.22 3.08
N GLU A 706 -28.70 11.83 4.27
CA GLU A 706 -28.92 12.76 5.42
C GLU A 706 -27.65 13.47 5.91
N GLY A 707 -26.46 12.93 5.68
CA GLY A 707 -25.17 13.61 5.92
C GLY A 707 -24.68 14.51 4.78
N ALA A 708 -25.41 14.53 3.66
CA ALA A 708 -24.97 15.25 2.46
C ALA A 708 -25.00 16.79 2.63
N ARG A 709 -25.76 17.29 3.58
CA ARG A 709 -25.88 18.76 3.82
C ARG A 709 -24.61 19.35 4.42
N GLU A 710 -24.04 18.70 5.42
CA GLU A 710 -22.79 19.13 6.05
C GLU A 710 -21.58 18.94 5.12
N GLY A 711 -21.54 17.82 4.41
CA GLY A 711 -20.51 17.56 3.40
C GLY A 711 -20.52 18.58 2.26
N LYS A 712 -21.71 18.95 1.78
CA LYS A 712 -21.86 20.00 0.76
C LYS A 712 -21.45 21.39 1.26
N GLN A 713 -21.72 21.68 2.53
CA GLN A 713 -21.34 22.96 3.13
C GLN A 713 -19.82 23.10 3.29
N LEU A 714 -19.15 22.04 3.70
CA LEU A 714 -17.68 22.00 3.76
C LEU A 714 -17.03 22.13 2.38
N LEU A 715 -17.58 21.47 1.37
CA LEU A 715 -17.09 21.58 0.00
C LEU A 715 -17.33 22.97 -0.60
N LEU A 716 -18.42 23.66 -0.21
CA LEU A 716 -18.65 25.04 -0.59
C LEU A 716 -17.67 26.03 0.06
N ILE A 717 -17.30 25.79 1.32
CA ILE A 717 -16.27 26.59 2.02
C ILE A 717 -14.89 26.41 1.36
N ILE A 718 -14.53 25.19 0.98
CA ILE A 718 -13.28 24.89 0.27
C ILE A 718 -13.30 25.59 -1.10
N ASN A 719 -14.41 25.51 -1.82
CA ASN A 719 -14.58 26.20 -3.11
C ASN A 719 -14.44 27.74 -2.97
N GLY A 720 -15.01 28.33 -1.92
CA GLY A 720 -14.84 29.75 -1.61
C GLY A 720 -13.39 30.17 -1.32
N LYS A 721 -12.62 29.30 -0.66
CA LYS A 721 -11.19 29.51 -0.43
C LYS A 721 -10.34 29.37 -1.70
N ILE A 722 -10.73 28.53 -2.63
CA ILE A 722 -10.09 28.41 -3.94
C ILE A 722 -10.40 29.65 -4.77
N ASP A 723 -11.62 30.13 -4.77
CA ASP A 723 -12.02 31.36 -5.48
C ASP A 723 -11.25 32.60 -4.99
N SER A 724 -11.10 32.75 -3.68
CA SER A 724 -10.31 33.83 -3.10
C SER A 724 -8.81 33.78 -3.46
N ASN A 725 -8.29 32.60 -3.74
CA ASN A 725 -6.90 32.40 -4.19
C ASN A 725 -6.72 32.64 -5.70
N ILE A 726 -7.74 32.41 -6.50
CA ILE A 726 -7.75 32.68 -7.95
C ILE A 726 -7.92 34.19 -8.23
N GLN A 727 -8.72 34.87 -7.40
CA GLN A 727 -9.09 36.28 -7.58
C GLN A 727 -8.15 37.32 -6.91
N SER A 728 -6.92 36.94 -6.54
CA SER A 728 -6.05 37.90 -5.87
C SER A 728 -5.52 38.95 -6.85
N ASP A 729 -6.23 40.08 -6.97
CA ASP A 729 -5.91 41.26 -7.73
C ASP A 729 -4.50 41.87 -7.39
N GLU A 730 -3.98 41.57 -6.20
CA GLU A 730 -2.66 42.07 -5.75
C GLU A 730 -1.49 41.48 -6.55
N VAL A 731 -1.62 40.26 -7.06
CA VAL A 731 -0.52 39.63 -7.82
C VAL A 731 -0.48 40.19 -9.24
N LEU A 732 -1.64 40.36 -9.85
CA LEU A 732 -1.74 40.98 -11.18
C LEU A 732 -1.18 42.41 -11.18
N LYS A 733 -1.48 43.21 -10.15
CA LYS A 733 -0.97 44.55 -10.00
C LYS A 733 0.54 44.61 -9.80
N ARG A 734 1.12 43.69 -9.05
CA ARG A 734 2.58 43.54 -8.91
C ARG A 734 3.25 43.17 -10.22
N ILE A 735 2.62 42.39 -11.06
CA ILE A 735 3.14 42.00 -12.37
C ILE A 735 3.11 43.20 -13.32
N GLU A 736 2.03 43.99 -13.32
CA GLU A 736 1.92 45.23 -14.11
C GLU A 736 2.99 46.25 -13.69
N ASP A 737 3.18 46.44 -12.40
CA ASP A 737 4.18 47.38 -11.87
C ASP A 737 5.63 46.96 -12.24
N GLN A 738 5.95 45.69 -12.14
CA GLN A 738 7.26 45.15 -12.53
C GLN A 738 7.46 45.17 -14.05
N PHE A 739 6.41 44.93 -14.82
CA PHE A 739 6.46 45.00 -16.28
C PHE A 739 6.73 46.43 -16.75
N ASP A 740 6.08 47.41 -16.14
CA ASP A 740 6.29 48.82 -16.42
C ASP A 740 7.70 49.29 -16.06
N LEU A 741 8.28 48.72 -15.00
CA LEU A 741 9.67 48.99 -14.61
C LEU A 741 10.68 48.48 -15.66
N ILE A 742 10.43 47.34 -16.26
CA ILE A 742 11.34 46.72 -17.24
C ILE A 742 11.12 47.32 -18.65
N HIS A 743 9.89 47.66 -19.00
CA HIS A 743 9.52 48.13 -20.34
C HIS A 743 9.21 49.61 -20.41
N ASN A 744 9.88 50.43 -19.57
CA ASN A 744 9.85 51.89 -19.61
C ASN A 744 8.43 52.46 -19.50
N ASN A 745 7.65 52.03 -18.50
CA ASN A 745 6.28 52.44 -18.23
C ASN A 745 5.34 52.20 -19.43
N PHE A 746 5.51 51.07 -20.09
CA PHE A 746 4.73 50.71 -21.29
C PHE A 746 3.24 50.70 -21.05
N MET A 747 2.76 50.11 -19.94
CA MET A 747 1.32 50.03 -19.64
C MET A 747 0.73 51.42 -19.40
N LYS A 748 1.46 52.31 -18.74
CA LYS A 748 1.03 53.70 -18.54
C LYS A 748 0.98 54.47 -19.85
N ARG A 749 1.97 54.31 -20.72
CA ARG A 749 1.99 54.93 -22.06
C ARG A 749 0.88 54.38 -22.96
N LEU A 750 0.63 53.08 -22.91
CA LEU A 750 -0.43 52.42 -23.65
C LEU A 750 -1.79 52.95 -23.22
N HIS A 751 -2.03 53.10 -21.90
CA HIS A 751 -3.27 53.66 -21.36
C HIS A 751 -3.46 55.13 -21.71
N ALA A 752 -2.40 55.93 -21.68
CA ALA A 752 -2.47 57.34 -22.04
C ALA A 752 -2.77 57.58 -23.52
N ARG A 753 -2.30 56.68 -24.40
CA ARG A 753 -2.46 56.83 -25.85
C ARG A 753 -3.71 56.13 -26.39
N HIS A 754 -4.19 55.09 -25.70
CA HIS A 754 -5.36 54.35 -26.08
C HIS A 754 -6.24 54.06 -24.84
N PRO A 755 -6.96 55.02 -24.29
CA PRO A 755 -7.74 54.91 -23.07
C PRO A 755 -8.99 54.00 -23.23
N ASP A 756 -9.40 53.72 -24.45
CA ASP A 756 -10.54 52.93 -24.85
C ASP A 756 -10.29 51.41 -24.88
N LEU A 757 -9.10 51.00 -24.50
CA LEU A 757 -8.73 49.58 -24.39
C LEU A 757 -9.27 48.98 -23.09
N SER A 758 -9.95 47.84 -23.21
CA SER A 758 -10.35 47.04 -22.05
C SER A 758 -9.14 46.40 -21.36
N ASP A 759 -9.28 45.98 -20.10
CA ASP A 759 -8.19 45.36 -19.34
C ASP A 759 -7.59 44.18 -20.05
N ASN A 760 -8.40 43.31 -20.63
CA ASN A 760 -7.97 42.15 -21.44
C ASN A 760 -7.22 42.58 -22.71
N GLU A 761 -7.60 43.67 -23.31
CA GLU A 761 -6.92 44.22 -24.49
C GLU A 761 -5.57 44.83 -24.09
N ARG A 762 -5.48 45.51 -22.94
CA ARG A 762 -4.23 46.03 -22.40
C ARG A 762 -3.24 44.88 -22.05
N MET A 763 -3.73 43.88 -21.35
CA MET A 763 -2.92 42.71 -21.03
C MET A 763 -2.45 41.98 -22.30
N MET A 764 -3.31 41.89 -23.31
CA MET A 764 -2.92 41.34 -24.60
C MET A 764 -1.75 42.10 -25.22
N CYS A 765 -1.74 43.42 -25.13
CA CYS A 765 -0.63 44.26 -25.65
C CYS A 765 0.66 44.01 -24.86
N ALA A 766 0.58 43.81 -23.53
CA ALA A 766 1.73 43.46 -22.71
C ALA A 766 2.32 42.09 -23.10
N TYR A 767 1.50 41.12 -23.31
CA TYR A 767 1.93 39.76 -23.73
C TYR A 767 2.57 39.75 -25.12
N LEU A 768 2.02 40.54 -26.04
CA LEU A 768 2.62 40.71 -27.37
C LEU A 768 3.96 41.44 -27.30
N LYS A 769 4.11 42.41 -26.39
CA LYS A 769 5.37 43.11 -26.14
C LYS A 769 6.45 42.17 -25.58
N MET A 770 6.06 41.17 -24.80
CA MET A 770 6.95 40.10 -24.32
C MET A 770 7.21 38.99 -25.35
N ASN A 771 6.70 39.14 -26.55
CA ASN A 771 6.90 38.23 -27.68
C ASN A 771 6.26 36.81 -27.43
N LEU A 772 5.21 36.71 -26.62
CA LEU A 772 4.50 35.49 -26.40
C LEU A 772 3.64 35.09 -27.61
N SER A 773 3.64 33.80 -27.93
CA SER A 773 2.87 33.25 -29.03
C SER A 773 1.37 33.25 -28.74
N THR A 774 0.53 33.18 -29.76
CA THR A 774 -0.94 33.05 -29.62
C THR A 774 -1.35 31.87 -28.75
N LYS A 775 -0.61 30.77 -28.78
CA LYS A 775 -0.87 29.56 -27.96
C LYS A 775 -0.53 29.77 -26.49
N GLU A 776 0.47 30.57 -26.18
CA GLU A 776 0.87 30.91 -24.82
C GLU A 776 -0.04 31.98 -24.22
N ILE A 777 -0.54 32.89 -25.03
CA ILE A 777 -1.45 33.95 -24.59
C ILE A 777 -2.87 33.47 -24.31
N ALA A 778 -3.35 32.45 -25.02
CA ALA A 778 -4.70 31.95 -24.89
C ALA A 778 -5.05 31.51 -23.45
N PRO A 779 -4.23 30.69 -22.77
CA PRO A 779 -4.44 30.37 -21.36
C PRO A 779 -4.25 31.56 -20.41
N LEU A 780 -3.37 32.53 -20.74
CA LEU A 780 -3.12 33.71 -19.93
C LEU A 780 -4.32 34.65 -19.83
N LEU A 781 -5.14 34.70 -20.87
CA LEU A 781 -6.38 35.47 -20.91
C LEU A 781 -7.63 34.63 -20.65
N ASN A 782 -7.48 33.35 -20.38
CA ASN A 782 -8.57 32.39 -20.21
C ASN A 782 -9.56 32.38 -21.38
N ILE A 783 -9.04 32.40 -22.61
CA ILE A 783 -9.84 32.38 -23.84
C ILE A 783 -9.26 31.34 -24.83
N SER A 784 -10.08 30.97 -25.81
CA SER A 784 -9.59 30.08 -26.87
C SER A 784 -8.54 30.76 -27.76
N VAL A 785 -7.69 29.98 -28.43
CA VAL A 785 -6.72 30.48 -29.42
C VAL A 785 -7.40 31.37 -30.47
N ARG A 786 -8.60 31.00 -30.90
CA ARG A 786 -9.47 31.81 -31.77
C ARG A 786 -9.88 33.14 -31.11
N GLY A 787 -10.12 33.12 -29.79
CA GLY A 787 -10.41 34.33 -29.02
C GLY A 787 -9.23 35.32 -29.01
N VAL A 788 -8.02 34.80 -28.87
CA VAL A 788 -6.78 35.60 -28.96
C VAL A 788 -6.66 36.26 -30.35
N GLU A 789 -6.89 35.52 -31.42
CA GLU A 789 -6.87 36.06 -32.79
C GLU A 789 -7.93 37.14 -33.00
N THR A 790 -9.11 36.95 -32.42
CA THR A 790 -10.19 37.96 -32.47
C THR A 790 -9.78 39.26 -31.75
N ILE A 791 -9.15 39.15 -30.59
CA ILE A 791 -8.64 40.31 -29.86
C ILE A 791 -7.51 40.99 -30.65
N ARG A 792 -6.58 40.23 -31.23
CA ARG A 792 -5.54 40.78 -32.11
C ARG A 792 -6.13 41.55 -33.28
N TYR A 793 -7.14 41.04 -33.90
CA TYR A 793 -7.85 41.71 -34.99
C TYR A 793 -8.49 43.01 -34.54
N ARG A 794 -9.16 43.04 -33.36
CA ARG A 794 -9.76 44.24 -32.77
C ARG A 794 -8.72 45.29 -32.41
N LEU A 795 -7.59 44.87 -31.83
CA LEU A 795 -6.49 45.75 -31.50
C LEU A 795 -5.88 46.39 -32.76
N ARG A 796 -5.69 45.61 -33.83
CA ARG A 796 -5.24 46.15 -35.10
C ARG A 796 -6.16 47.24 -35.63
N LYS A 797 -7.50 47.00 -35.52
CA LYS A 797 -8.50 47.97 -35.94
C LYS A 797 -8.49 49.23 -35.04
N LYS A 798 -8.34 49.09 -33.74
CA LYS A 798 -8.27 50.20 -32.80
C LYS A 798 -6.99 51.03 -32.98
N PHE A 799 -5.90 50.40 -33.34
CA PHE A 799 -4.62 51.06 -33.60
C PHE A 799 -4.47 51.64 -35.03
N GLY A 800 -5.47 51.40 -35.87
CA GLY A 800 -5.47 51.88 -37.23
C GLY A 800 -4.41 51.23 -38.14
N LEU A 801 -4.07 49.95 -37.85
CA LEU A 801 -3.05 49.21 -38.58
C LEU A 801 -3.64 48.50 -39.80
N GLU A 802 -2.99 48.59 -40.95
CA GLU A 802 -3.35 47.90 -42.17
C GLU A 802 -2.97 46.40 -42.13
N ARG A 803 -3.39 45.64 -43.15
CA ARG A 803 -3.25 44.19 -43.13
C ARG A 803 -1.79 43.71 -43.16
N GLU A 804 -0.88 44.51 -43.60
CA GLU A 804 0.56 44.25 -43.71
C GLU A 804 1.40 44.72 -42.50
N ASP A 805 0.85 45.58 -41.67
CA ASP A 805 1.58 46.08 -40.48
C ASP A 805 1.67 45.01 -39.40
N SER A 806 2.82 44.92 -38.76
CA SER A 806 3.01 44.04 -37.59
C SER A 806 2.49 44.69 -36.31
N LEU A 807 1.52 44.08 -35.64
CA LEU A 807 1.00 44.55 -34.36
C LEU A 807 2.10 44.56 -33.28
N THR A 808 2.99 43.58 -33.30
CA THR A 808 4.10 43.45 -32.38
C THR A 808 5.14 44.58 -32.60
N ASP A 809 5.41 44.90 -33.84
CA ASP A 809 6.34 45.99 -34.18
C ASP A 809 5.79 47.37 -33.79
N TYR A 810 4.48 47.55 -33.94
CA TYR A 810 3.81 48.76 -33.49
C TYR A 810 3.95 48.95 -31.97
N LEU A 811 3.68 47.88 -31.19
CA LEU A 811 3.84 47.88 -29.74
C LEU A 811 5.28 47.98 -29.27
N SER A 812 6.25 47.57 -30.10
CA SER A 812 7.68 47.63 -29.77
C SER A 812 8.34 48.93 -30.11
N ASN A 813 7.99 49.51 -31.23
CA ASN A 813 8.74 50.65 -31.81
C ASN A 813 7.96 51.98 -31.80
N LYS A 814 6.61 51.95 -31.77
CA LYS A 814 5.80 53.17 -31.85
C LYS A 814 5.05 53.51 -30.56
N LEU A 815 5.02 52.60 -29.62
CA LEU A 815 4.45 52.75 -28.28
C LEU A 815 5.52 52.59 -27.20
#